data_e738a1a62b0ee2cae4d9ef23b7a36bfe
#
_entry.id   e738a1a62b0ee2cae4d9ef23b7a36bfe
#
_cell.length_a   1.000
_cell.length_b   1.000
_cell.length_c   1.000
_cell.angle_alpha   90.00
_cell.angle_beta   90.00
_cell.angle_gamma   90.00
#
_symmetry.space_group_name_H-M   'P 1'
#
loop_
_entity.id
_entity.type
_entity.pdbx_description
1 polymer ?
#
loop_
_entity_poly.entity_id
_entity_poly.type
_entity_poly.pdbx_seq_one_letter_code
_entity_poly.pdbx_strand_id
1 'polypeptide(L)'
;MRSLVVALDNPEEEHDYPDIVRHRIDQRARVDYVEAAEFINFSNVRAVSLQHEFGIYGGADGSYVLDMLRELRCPVITTLHTILDEPTEGQREVMDELVVLSQRLVTMSHKGAAFLENIYNAPPEKIDFIPHGVEQLPLVEPDLYKDQFDMEGREILLTFGLLGPGKGIEYMIQALPPVVEEFPDLCYIVLGATHPEIKEREGESYRLKLQRMARDLGLQRNVLFIDRFVEQDELCEFLKAADIYVTPYLSRKQITSGTLAYAVGAGKPVVSTNYWHAEELLDEGRGVLVEPENPEALSDGILGLLQNPDRLRHMRAEAYEYSRDMVWSEVGRKYLDTFREAMSAARVRTAMPDASMRRLLPITGLPRPRLDHISRMTDDTGMLQQSRYSVPNRAYGYSTDDNARALVVAAKFHNLYNDEEAEELLANYLSFIQYAQRDDGLFRNYMGYDRSFREEVGSDDCYGRALWGLGYVIARGPDSLVPFAIELFEASVERDKVIDVLSPRARAYAMLGHYYYLQHFPEARIIEECLARLADKNIELYHTHRTEDWHWFEPAITHDNSILSQSLFHAYEIRQEEDYLQIARESLDFLVSKAYREDRFSLVGETGWTEPGDEPEQYDQKPVDAAGLVEACKAAFRLTGERDYLRDMRGAFDWFLGVNDQDLPLYDFSNGGCCDALTSAGVNENRGAESTLCCMLSLLTLTEIYSEQDRIIMQGGIRRNAPGR
;
A
#
# COMPACT_ATOMS: atom_id res chain seq x y z
N MET A 1 9.38 -14.41 4.57
CA MET A 1 8.33 -13.38 4.79
C MET A 1 8.71 -12.21 3.93
N ARG A 2 7.84 -11.78 3.01
CA ARG A 2 8.02 -10.49 2.32
C ARG A 2 7.47 -9.39 3.22
N SER A 3 8.13 -8.24 3.25
CA SER A 3 7.68 -7.04 3.95
C SER A 3 7.56 -5.89 2.96
N LEU A 4 6.63 -4.99 3.22
CA LEU A 4 6.53 -3.69 2.56
C LEU A 4 6.52 -2.60 3.63
N VAL A 5 6.88 -1.40 3.25
CA VAL A 5 6.87 -0.23 4.13
C VAL A 5 5.87 0.79 3.60
N VAL A 6 5.06 1.31 4.50
CA VAL A 6 4.27 2.53 4.31
C VAL A 6 5.02 3.64 5.03
N ALA A 7 5.57 4.58 4.28
CA ALA A 7 6.35 5.68 4.83
C ALA A 7 5.44 6.83 5.26
N LEU A 8 5.76 7.44 6.40
CA LEU A 8 5.19 8.71 6.80
C LEU A 8 6.09 9.82 6.25
N ASP A 9 5.55 10.68 5.41
CA ASP A 9 6.30 11.64 4.62
C ASP A 9 5.99 13.08 5.03
N ASN A 10 7.00 13.93 4.96
CA ASN A 10 6.83 15.37 5.03
C ASN A 10 6.99 15.93 3.61
N PRO A 11 5.94 16.45 2.96
CA PRO A 11 6.01 16.88 1.57
C PRO A 11 6.96 18.07 1.31
N GLU A 12 7.49 18.70 2.36
CA GLU A 12 8.51 19.76 2.25
C GLU A 12 9.93 19.19 2.09
N GLU A 13 10.10 17.87 2.26
CA GLU A 13 11.39 17.17 2.16
C GLU A 13 11.34 16.15 1.02
N GLU A 14 12.29 16.20 0.10
CA GLU A 14 12.44 15.17 -0.93
C GLU A 14 13.22 13.98 -0.38
N HIS A 15 12.60 12.79 -0.36
CA HIS A 15 13.25 11.55 0.02
C HIS A 15 13.30 10.58 -1.15
N ASP A 16 14.48 10.02 -1.40
CA ASP A 16 14.65 8.89 -2.33
C ASP A 16 14.44 7.58 -1.54
N TYR A 17 13.25 7.03 -1.64
CA TYR A 17 12.87 5.84 -0.91
C TYR A 17 13.29 4.56 -1.65
N PRO A 18 13.79 3.55 -0.94
CA PRO A 18 14.05 2.24 -1.53
C PRO A 18 12.76 1.54 -1.94
N ASP A 19 12.88 0.58 -2.86
CA ASP A 19 11.77 -0.19 -3.45
C ASP A 19 10.84 -0.87 -2.45
N ILE A 20 11.25 -1.09 -1.23
CA ILE A 20 10.41 -1.67 -0.18
C ILE A 20 9.30 -0.72 0.30
N VAL A 21 9.46 0.60 0.09
CA VAL A 21 8.42 1.61 0.38
C VAL A 21 7.42 1.60 -0.77
N ARG A 22 6.19 1.16 -0.50
CA ARG A 22 5.14 0.94 -1.51
C ARG A 22 4.00 1.94 -1.43
N HIS A 23 3.89 2.66 -0.33
CA HIS A 23 2.90 3.71 -0.14
C HIS A 23 3.46 4.80 0.77
N ARG A 24 3.00 6.04 0.59
CA ARG A 24 3.41 7.19 1.38
C ARG A 24 2.18 7.85 1.99
N ILE A 25 2.30 8.33 3.21
CA ILE A 25 1.29 9.11 3.92
C ILE A 25 1.84 10.52 4.10
N ASP A 26 1.19 11.52 3.55
CA ASP A 26 1.47 12.89 3.96
C ASP A 26 1.05 13.05 5.43
N GLN A 27 2.02 13.32 6.29
CA GLN A 27 1.81 13.47 7.73
C GLN A 27 0.65 14.42 8.08
N ARG A 28 0.43 15.46 7.27
CA ARG A 28 -0.54 16.54 7.50
C ARG A 28 -1.90 16.25 6.87
N ALA A 29 -1.99 15.32 5.92
CA ALA A 29 -3.21 15.00 5.19
C ALA A 29 -3.97 13.84 5.85
N ARG A 30 -5.03 14.16 6.58
CA ARG A 30 -5.84 13.15 7.28
C ARG A 30 -6.39 12.06 6.38
N VAL A 31 -6.72 12.38 5.12
CA VAL A 31 -7.25 11.44 4.13
C VAL A 31 -6.24 10.35 3.77
N ASP A 32 -4.94 10.66 3.72
CA ASP A 32 -3.89 9.71 3.34
C ASP A 32 -3.77 8.55 4.33
N TYR A 33 -4.14 8.75 5.61
CA TYR A 33 -4.17 7.67 6.60
C TYR A 33 -5.27 6.64 6.28
N VAL A 34 -6.42 7.09 5.79
CA VAL A 34 -7.50 6.19 5.35
C VAL A 34 -7.10 5.47 4.07
N GLU A 35 -6.49 6.16 3.12
CA GLU A 35 -5.98 5.58 1.86
C GLU A 35 -4.88 4.55 2.13
N ALA A 36 -4.00 4.80 3.11
CA ALA A 36 -3.00 3.82 3.54
C ALA A 36 -3.65 2.56 4.13
N ALA A 37 -4.74 2.69 4.90
CA ALA A 37 -5.48 1.54 5.40
C ALA A 37 -6.12 0.75 4.25
N GLU A 38 -6.69 1.41 3.26
CA GLU A 38 -7.20 0.75 2.05
C GLU A 38 -6.08 0.00 1.32
N PHE A 39 -4.96 0.66 1.05
CA PHE A 39 -3.78 0.03 0.44
C PHE A 39 -3.33 -1.23 1.21
N ILE A 40 -3.19 -1.15 2.54
CA ILE A 40 -2.77 -2.27 3.38
C ILE A 40 -3.80 -3.40 3.32
N ASN A 41 -5.09 -3.09 3.43
CA ASN A 41 -6.18 -4.07 3.43
C ASN A 41 -6.28 -4.86 2.12
N PHE A 42 -5.89 -4.27 1.00
CA PHE A 42 -5.95 -4.89 -0.33
C PHE A 42 -4.60 -5.44 -0.82
N SER A 43 -3.48 -5.14 -0.13
CA SER A 43 -2.13 -5.60 -0.50
C SER A 43 -1.74 -6.96 0.11
N ASN A 44 -2.67 -7.86 0.39
CA ASN A 44 -2.43 -9.19 0.99
C ASN A 44 -1.56 -9.15 2.27
N VAL A 45 -1.56 -8.03 2.99
CA VAL A 45 -0.83 -7.87 4.26
C VAL A 45 -1.50 -8.69 5.35
N ARG A 46 -0.73 -9.53 6.04
CA ARG A 46 -1.26 -10.41 7.10
C ARG A 46 -1.16 -9.83 8.50
N ALA A 47 -0.30 -8.87 8.73
CA ALA A 47 -0.14 -8.14 9.98
C ALA A 47 0.60 -6.83 9.74
N VAL A 48 0.30 -5.81 10.53
CA VAL A 48 0.96 -4.49 10.50
C VAL A 48 1.82 -4.31 11.74
N SER A 49 3.06 -3.83 11.54
CA SER A 49 3.92 -3.29 12.60
C SER A 49 3.81 -1.79 12.59
N LEU A 50 3.16 -1.22 13.61
CA LEU A 50 3.09 0.23 13.79
C LEU A 50 4.21 0.68 14.73
N GLN A 51 4.99 1.68 14.32
CA GLN A 51 5.99 2.34 15.17
C GLN A 51 5.38 3.65 15.68
N HIS A 52 5.03 3.71 16.95
CA HIS A 52 4.28 4.84 17.51
C HIS A 52 5.17 5.79 18.34
N GLU A 53 5.08 7.06 17.97
CA GLU A 53 5.57 8.21 18.73
C GLU A 53 4.56 9.37 18.53
N PHE A 54 4.20 10.10 19.59
CA PHE A 54 3.16 11.15 19.51
C PHE A 54 3.49 12.26 18.50
N GLY A 55 4.76 12.61 18.35
CA GLY A 55 5.20 13.73 17.50
C GLY A 55 5.32 13.44 16.02
N ILE A 56 5.25 12.17 15.57
CA ILE A 56 5.48 11.82 14.15
C ILE A 56 4.20 11.77 13.32
N TYR A 57 3.04 11.62 13.93
CA TYR A 57 1.77 11.57 13.23
C TYR A 57 1.04 12.91 13.23
N GLY A 58 0.24 13.18 12.22
CA GLY A 58 -0.55 14.41 12.11
C GLY A 58 -1.73 14.44 13.09
N GLY A 59 -2.33 15.63 13.20
CA GLY A 59 -3.41 15.89 14.14
C GLY A 59 -2.94 16.20 15.55
N ALA A 60 -3.88 16.52 16.46
CA ALA A 60 -3.55 16.73 17.85
C ALA A 60 -3.03 15.43 18.47
N ASP A 61 -1.85 15.51 19.11
CA ASP A 61 -1.20 14.36 19.75
C ASP A 61 -1.03 13.12 18.83
N GLY A 62 -0.93 13.33 17.50
CA GLY A 62 -0.76 12.24 16.53
C GLY A 62 -2.03 11.47 16.18
N SER A 63 -3.21 12.03 16.44
CA SER A 63 -4.50 11.33 16.36
C SER A 63 -4.90 10.81 14.97
N TYR A 64 -4.31 11.31 13.86
CA TYR A 64 -4.66 10.86 12.51
C TYR A 64 -4.35 9.38 12.27
N VAL A 65 -3.35 8.82 12.94
CA VAL A 65 -3.03 7.38 12.86
C VAL A 65 -4.21 6.49 13.27
N LEU A 66 -5.08 6.97 14.16
CA LEU A 66 -6.25 6.23 14.62
C LEU A 66 -7.26 5.98 13.50
N ASP A 67 -7.38 6.90 12.55
CA ASP A 67 -8.26 6.70 11.39
C ASP A 67 -7.78 5.54 10.53
N MET A 68 -6.46 5.43 10.29
CA MET A 68 -5.88 4.26 9.63
C MET A 68 -6.17 2.98 10.42
N LEU A 69 -5.91 2.98 11.72
CA LEU A 69 -6.03 1.77 12.55
C LEU A 69 -7.47 1.26 12.67
N ARG A 70 -8.46 2.15 12.67
CA ARG A 70 -9.89 1.78 12.71
C ARG A 70 -10.34 1.05 11.44
N GLU A 71 -9.74 1.39 10.30
CA GLU A 71 -10.06 0.80 8.99
C GLU A 71 -9.27 -0.49 8.70
N LEU A 72 -8.17 -0.76 9.42
CA LEU A 72 -7.33 -1.95 9.19
C LEU A 72 -8.07 -3.24 9.55
N ARG A 73 -8.01 -4.23 8.65
CA ARG A 73 -8.63 -5.56 8.80
C ARG A 73 -7.68 -6.63 9.32
N CYS A 74 -6.37 -6.41 9.17
CA CYS A 74 -5.35 -7.30 9.67
C CYS A 74 -4.93 -6.92 11.10
N PRO A 75 -4.35 -7.86 11.89
CA PRO A 75 -3.87 -7.57 13.22
C PRO A 75 -2.75 -6.51 13.21
N VAL A 76 -2.83 -5.60 14.18
CA VAL A 76 -1.84 -4.53 14.38
C VAL A 76 -1.01 -4.82 15.62
N ILE A 77 0.30 -4.76 15.47
CA ILE A 77 1.28 -4.83 16.55
C ILE A 77 1.92 -3.44 16.67
N THR A 78 1.63 -2.75 17.78
CA THR A 78 2.11 -1.39 18.00
C THR A 78 3.32 -1.38 18.92
N THR A 79 4.46 -0.91 18.43
CA THR A 79 5.65 -0.62 19.22
C THR A 79 5.59 0.81 19.72
N LEU A 80 5.61 0.98 21.03
CA LEU A 80 5.48 2.27 21.71
C LEU A 80 6.88 2.78 22.11
N HIS A 81 7.32 3.87 21.46
CA HIS A 81 8.58 4.51 21.74
C HIS A 81 8.50 5.48 22.94
N THR A 82 7.32 6.06 23.17
CA THR A 82 7.01 6.91 24.32
C THR A 82 5.77 6.43 25.03
N ILE A 83 5.84 6.22 26.35
CA ILE A 83 4.74 5.88 27.24
C ILE A 83 4.80 6.84 28.43
N LEU A 84 3.80 7.70 28.56
CA LEU A 84 3.79 8.79 29.52
C LEU A 84 3.15 8.36 30.84
N ASP A 85 3.73 8.79 31.96
CA ASP A 85 3.16 8.63 33.32
C ASP A 85 2.05 9.65 33.62
N GLU A 86 2.16 10.84 33.04
CA GLU A 86 1.23 11.96 33.18
C GLU A 86 0.85 12.49 31.79
N PRO A 87 0.02 11.76 31.01
CA PRO A 87 -0.39 12.21 29.68
C PRO A 87 -1.35 13.39 29.77
N THR A 88 -1.35 14.26 28.78
CA THR A 88 -2.44 15.21 28.55
C THR A 88 -3.73 14.44 28.21
N GLU A 89 -4.88 15.13 28.22
CA GLU A 89 -6.15 14.51 27.87
C GLU A 89 -6.12 13.92 26.45
N GLY A 90 -5.60 14.66 25.46
CA GLY A 90 -5.47 14.18 24.07
C GLY A 90 -4.51 12.99 23.93
N GLN A 91 -3.34 13.05 24.59
CA GLN A 91 -2.38 11.93 24.60
C GLN A 91 -2.99 10.68 25.24
N ARG A 92 -3.81 10.87 26.27
CA ARG A 92 -4.54 9.79 26.95
C ARG A 92 -5.53 9.13 26.00
N GLU A 93 -6.35 9.93 25.31
CA GLU A 93 -7.34 9.44 24.35
C GLU A 93 -6.67 8.63 23.22
N VAL A 94 -5.57 9.14 22.66
CA VAL A 94 -4.82 8.42 21.61
C VAL A 94 -4.30 7.09 22.12
N MET A 95 -3.68 7.06 23.31
CA MET A 95 -3.14 5.82 23.87
C MET A 95 -4.23 4.81 24.22
N ASP A 96 -5.34 5.24 24.80
CA ASP A 96 -6.47 4.38 25.15
C ASP A 96 -7.06 3.72 23.89
N GLU A 97 -7.15 4.45 22.77
CA GLU A 97 -7.53 3.87 21.48
C GLU A 97 -6.48 2.92 20.90
N LEU A 98 -5.20 3.25 20.98
CA LEU A 98 -4.12 2.33 20.57
C LEU A 98 -4.19 1.01 21.35
N VAL A 99 -4.47 1.04 22.64
CA VAL A 99 -4.67 -0.16 23.47
C VAL A 99 -5.84 -1.01 22.96
N VAL A 100 -6.94 -0.37 22.52
CA VAL A 100 -8.11 -1.08 21.98
C VAL A 100 -7.83 -1.67 20.60
N LEU A 101 -7.27 -0.86 19.68
CA LEU A 101 -7.12 -1.19 18.26
C LEU A 101 -5.97 -2.16 18.00
N SER A 102 -4.92 -2.18 18.85
CA SER A 102 -3.79 -3.09 18.69
C SER A 102 -4.10 -4.49 19.23
N GLN A 103 -3.69 -5.54 18.53
CA GLN A 103 -3.69 -6.92 19.02
C GLN A 103 -2.58 -7.15 20.04
N ARG A 104 -1.43 -6.55 19.82
CA ARG A 104 -0.29 -6.61 20.73
C ARG A 104 0.34 -5.22 20.86
N LEU A 105 0.86 -4.93 22.04
CA LEU A 105 1.58 -3.70 22.37
C LEU A 105 3.00 -4.10 22.75
N VAL A 106 3.98 -3.58 22.04
CA VAL A 106 5.39 -3.82 22.33
C VAL A 106 5.95 -2.61 23.08
N THR A 107 6.61 -2.88 24.19
CA THR A 107 7.37 -1.89 24.95
C THR A 107 8.80 -2.35 25.15
N MET A 108 9.74 -1.41 25.20
CA MET A 108 11.17 -1.67 25.30
C MET A 108 11.71 -1.55 26.73
N SER A 109 10.82 -1.35 27.73
CA SER A 109 11.16 -1.31 29.14
C SER A 109 10.08 -1.96 30.01
N HIS A 110 10.48 -2.57 31.13
CA HIS A 110 9.54 -3.14 32.09
C HIS A 110 8.70 -2.04 32.77
N LYS A 111 9.28 -0.85 32.95
CA LYS A 111 8.55 0.31 33.46
C LYS A 111 7.45 0.74 32.48
N GLY A 112 7.70 0.69 31.17
CA GLY A 112 6.70 0.94 30.14
C GLY A 112 5.56 -0.07 30.20
N ALA A 113 5.85 -1.37 30.39
CA ALA A 113 4.83 -2.38 30.62
C ALA A 113 3.97 -2.07 31.83
N ALA A 114 4.59 -1.70 32.96
CA ALA A 114 3.87 -1.32 34.16
C ALA A 114 2.97 -0.08 33.96
N PHE A 115 3.39 0.91 33.16
CA PHE A 115 2.56 2.06 32.83
C PHE A 115 1.38 1.67 31.93
N LEU A 116 1.58 0.81 30.95
CA LEU A 116 0.50 0.30 30.10
C LEU A 116 -0.57 -0.41 30.96
N GLU A 117 -0.17 -1.24 31.90
CA GLU A 117 -1.08 -1.94 32.79
C GLU A 117 -1.81 -1.01 33.77
N ASN A 118 -1.04 -0.15 34.50
CA ASN A 118 -1.59 0.56 35.65
C ASN A 118 -2.20 1.93 35.29
N ILE A 119 -1.74 2.57 34.20
CA ILE A 119 -2.21 3.89 33.80
C ILE A 119 -3.23 3.77 32.65
N TYR A 120 -2.91 2.95 31.63
CA TYR A 120 -3.75 2.82 30.44
C TYR A 120 -4.64 1.58 30.45
N ASN A 121 -4.65 0.80 31.55
CA ASN A 121 -5.46 -0.41 31.74
C ASN A 121 -5.34 -1.42 30.59
N ALA A 122 -4.18 -1.49 29.94
CA ALA A 122 -3.93 -2.48 28.89
C ALA A 122 -3.91 -3.89 29.49
N PRO A 123 -4.62 -4.87 28.89
CA PRO A 123 -4.58 -6.25 29.36
C PRO A 123 -3.14 -6.80 29.31
N PRO A 124 -2.64 -7.43 30.38
CA PRO A 124 -1.25 -7.95 30.43
C PRO A 124 -0.93 -8.90 29.26
N GLU A 125 -1.92 -9.68 28.82
CA GLU A 125 -1.77 -10.59 27.70
C GLU A 125 -1.59 -9.90 26.32
N LYS A 126 -1.83 -8.60 26.24
CA LYS A 126 -1.55 -7.80 25.04
C LYS A 126 -0.16 -7.19 25.05
N ILE A 127 0.56 -7.21 26.17
CA ILE A 127 1.82 -6.49 26.35
C ILE A 127 2.99 -7.44 26.16
N ASP A 128 3.89 -7.10 25.22
CA ASP A 128 5.14 -7.80 25.00
C ASP A 128 6.32 -6.90 25.39
N PHE A 129 7.23 -7.44 26.19
CA PHE A 129 8.53 -6.82 26.40
C PHE A 129 9.49 -7.31 25.31
N ILE A 130 9.91 -6.40 24.44
CA ILE A 130 10.96 -6.64 23.44
C ILE A 130 11.97 -5.49 23.58
N PRO A 131 13.21 -5.75 24.01
CA PRO A 131 14.19 -4.69 24.25
C PRO A 131 14.57 -3.98 22.95
N HIS A 132 15.12 -2.77 23.07
CA HIS A 132 15.66 -2.04 21.92
C HIS A 132 16.76 -2.86 21.24
N GLY A 133 16.66 -3.03 19.91
CA GLY A 133 17.65 -3.77 19.13
C GLY A 133 19.02 -3.08 19.09
N VAL A 134 20.07 -3.88 19.15
CA VAL A 134 21.46 -3.40 19.05
C VAL A 134 22.26 -4.22 18.05
N GLU A 135 23.35 -3.66 17.54
CA GLU A 135 24.25 -4.38 16.65
C GLU A 135 25.01 -5.49 17.37
N GLN A 136 25.24 -6.56 16.66
CA GLN A 136 26.06 -7.69 17.16
C GLN A 136 27.54 -7.35 17.02
N LEU A 137 28.06 -6.55 17.95
CA LEU A 137 29.48 -6.18 18.00
C LEU A 137 30.28 -7.19 18.83
N PRO A 138 31.55 -7.48 18.49
CA PRO A 138 32.42 -8.26 19.35
C PRO A 138 32.81 -7.43 20.58
N LEU A 139 33.03 -8.10 21.72
CA LEU A 139 33.64 -7.45 22.88
C LEU A 139 35.13 -7.25 22.60
N VAL A 140 35.56 -6.02 22.41
CA VAL A 140 36.94 -5.65 22.00
C VAL A 140 37.59 -4.71 22.99
N GLU A 141 38.93 -4.73 23.06
CA GLU A 141 39.67 -3.71 23.80
C GLU A 141 39.66 -2.40 23.01
N PRO A 142 39.28 -1.26 23.63
CA PRO A 142 39.15 0.02 22.94
C PRO A 142 40.44 0.49 22.26
N ASP A 143 41.59 0.23 22.87
CA ASP A 143 42.90 0.65 22.35
C ASP A 143 43.20 0.10 20.93
N LEU A 144 42.56 -1.02 20.53
CA LEU A 144 42.70 -1.60 19.19
C LEU A 144 41.96 -0.79 18.09
N TYR A 145 41.17 0.21 18.48
CA TYR A 145 40.30 0.98 17.55
C TYR A 145 40.53 2.49 17.63
N LYS A 146 41.42 2.95 18.55
CA LYS A 146 41.71 4.39 18.77
C LYS A 146 42.60 4.98 17.68
N ASP A 147 43.40 4.16 16.99
CA ASP A 147 44.32 4.58 15.95
C ASP A 147 43.60 5.20 14.74
N GLN A 148 42.45 4.66 14.36
CA GLN A 148 41.65 5.19 13.25
C GLN A 148 41.11 6.60 13.50
N PHE A 149 41.16 7.07 14.75
CA PHE A 149 40.74 8.42 15.16
C PHE A 149 41.90 9.31 15.61
N ASP A 150 43.18 8.89 15.43
CA ASP A 150 44.39 9.57 15.95
C ASP A 150 44.33 9.77 17.47
N MET A 151 43.85 8.78 18.23
CA MET A 151 43.62 8.89 19.69
C MET A 151 44.32 7.78 20.50
N GLU A 152 45.38 7.22 19.97
CA GLU A 152 46.18 6.20 20.70
C GLU A 152 46.69 6.74 22.06
N GLY A 153 46.53 5.88 23.07
CA GLY A 153 46.96 6.19 24.42
C GLY A 153 46.10 7.19 25.18
N ARG A 154 44.97 7.61 24.61
CA ARG A 154 44.02 8.51 25.28
C ARG A 154 42.86 7.71 25.87
N GLU A 155 42.30 8.17 27.00
CA GLU A 155 41.00 7.71 27.49
C GLU A 155 39.88 8.43 26.72
N ILE A 156 38.92 7.70 26.19
CA ILE A 156 37.83 8.25 25.40
C ILE A 156 36.50 8.13 26.15
N LEU A 157 35.91 9.28 26.50
CA LEU A 157 34.51 9.38 26.90
C LEU A 157 33.67 9.71 25.68
N LEU A 158 32.51 9.04 25.50
CA LEU A 158 31.64 9.25 24.36
C LEU A 158 30.22 9.58 24.80
N THR A 159 29.63 10.63 24.20
CA THR A 159 28.18 10.85 24.15
C THR A 159 27.79 11.02 22.71
N PHE A 160 26.72 10.31 22.24
CA PHE A 160 26.27 10.46 20.87
C PHE A 160 24.77 10.64 20.79
N GLY A 161 24.29 11.15 19.65
CA GLY A 161 22.91 11.40 19.31
C GLY A 161 22.63 12.86 18.96
N LEU A 162 21.36 13.18 18.66
CA LEU A 162 20.94 14.53 18.32
C LEU A 162 21.12 15.48 19.55
N LEU A 163 21.83 16.58 19.35
CA LEU A 163 22.13 17.51 20.42
C LEU A 163 20.96 18.44 20.73
N GLY A 164 20.75 18.67 22.04
CA GLY A 164 19.74 19.59 22.53
C GLY A 164 19.90 19.82 24.05
N PRO A 165 19.28 20.87 24.60
CA PRO A 165 19.45 21.25 26.03
C PRO A 165 19.09 20.11 27.00
N GLY A 166 18.10 19.27 26.66
CA GLY A 166 17.71 18.12 27.50
C GLY A 166 18.76 17.02 27.63
N LYS A 167 19.84 17.09 26.83
CA LYS A 167 20.94 16.10 26.87
C LYS A 167 21.97 16.37 28.00
N GLY A 168 21.92 17.53 28.65
CA GLY A 168 22.76 17.84 29.82
C GLY A 168 24.26 17.87 29.56
N ILE A 169 24.70 18.04 28.30
CA ILE A 169 26.12 18.04 27.90
C ILE A 169 26.93 19.12 28.67
N GLU A 170 26.30 20.24 29.01
CA GLU A 170 26.89 21.31 29.82
C GLU A 170 27.36 20.80 31.17
N TYR A 171 26.62 19.94 31.86
CA TYR A 171 27.02 19.40 33.16
C TYR A 171 28.17 18.40 33.02
N MET A 172 28.23 17.66 31.92
CA MET A 172 29.37 16.81 31.63
C MET A 172 30.65 17.63 31.38
N ILE A 173 30.56 18.72 30.60
CA ILE A 173 31.72 19.61 30.38
C ILE A 173 32.18 20.22 31.70
N GLN A 174 31.28 20.63 32.61
CA GLN A 174 31.60 21.13 33.95
C GLN A 174 32.23 20.07 34.84
N ALA A 175 31.93 18.79 34.62
CA ALA A 175 32.51 17.68 35.38
C ALA A 175 33.96 17.33 34.99
N LEU A 176 34.43 17.78 33.80
CA LEU A 176 35.74 17.39 33.27
C LEU A 176 36.99 17.98 33.98
N PRO A 177 37.00 19.21 34.54
CA PRO A 177 38.24 19.76 35.10
C PRO A 177 38.97 18.84 36.07
N PRO A 178 38.36 18.27 37.14
CA PRO A 178 39.05 17.35 38.03
C PRO A 178 39.45 16.04 37.35
N VAL A 179 38.69 15.56 36.34
CA VAL A 179 39.05 14.37 35.60
C VAL A 179 40.29 14.63 34.72
N VAL A 180 40.39 15.76 34.06
CA VAL A 180 41.53 16.13 33.23
C VAL A 180 42.76 16.45 34.05
N GLU A 181 42.61 16.92 35.28
CA GLU A 181 43.75 17.11 36.21
C GLU A 181 44.46 15.77 36.46
N GLU A 182 43.71 14.68 36.56
CA GLU A 182 44.28 13.34 36.82
C GLU A 182 44.63 12.59 35.53
N PHE A 183 43.79 12.76 34.47
CA PHE A 183 43.95 12.14 33.14
C PHE A 183 44.11 13.26 32.07
N PRO A 184 45.28 13.88 31.91
CA PRO A 184 45.45 15.08 31.06
C PRO A 184 45.19 14.83 29.57
N ASP A 185 45.40 13.61 29.09
CA ASP A 185 45.22 13.20 27.70
C ASP A 185 43.81 12.69 27.39
N LEU A 186 42.90 12.66 28.38
CA LEU A 186 41.51 12.25 28.17
C LEU A 186 40.83 13.11 27.11
N CYS A 187 39.97 12.43 26.28
CA CYS A 187 39.13 13.07 25.28
C CYS A 187 37.65 12.74 25.50
N TYR A 188 36.83 13.78 25.66
CA TYR A 188 35.39 13.67 25.62
C TYR A 188 34.86 13.98 24.21
N ILE A 189 34.29 12.99 23.53
CA ILE A 189 33.71 13.12 22.20
C ILE A 189 32.20 13.36 22.34
N VAL A 190 31.73 14.47 21.77
CA VAL A 190 30.32 14.83 21.61
C VAL A 190 29.97 14.62 20.13
N LEU A 191 29.33 13.48 19.82
CA LEU A 191 29.11 13.04 18.47
C LEU A 191 27.60 13.21 18.07
N GLY A 192 27.35 14.05 17.07
CA GLY A 192 26.02 14.20 16.47
C GLY A 192 25.66 15.62 16.08
N ALA A 193 24.71 15.74 15.18
CA ALA A 193 24.15 17.01 14.72
C ALA A 193 23.17 17.60 15.75
N THR A 194 22.90 18.90 15.66
CA THR A 194 21.88 19.57 16.47
C THR A 194 20.51 19.03 16.06
N HIS A 195 19.62 18.79 17.03
CA HIS A 195 18.27 18.31 16.80
C HIS A 195 17.51 19.20 15.76
N PRO A 196 16.86 18.67 14.72
CA PRO A 196 16.27 19.47 13.65
C PRO A 196 15.37 20.59 14.15
N GLU A 197 14.42 20.32 15.04
CA GLU A 197 13.51 21.34 15.61
C GLU A 197 14.23 22.42 16.37
N ILE A 198 15.33 22.08 17.10
CA ILE A 198 16.14 23.05 17.81
C ILE A 198 16.94 23.91 16.83
N LYS A 199 17.46 23.26 15.78
CA LYS A 199 18.20 23.94 14.72
C LYS A 199 17.30 24.93 13.96
N GLU A 200 16.05 24.54 13.67
CA GLU A 200 15.08 25.42 13.03
C GLU A 200 14.73 26.63 13.92
N ARG A 201 14.50 26.40 15.22
CA ARG A 201 14.08 27.46 16.16
C ARG A 201 15.22 28.34 16.65
N GLU A 202 16.39 27.78 16.93
CA GLU A 202 17.47 28.44 17.66
C GLU A 202 18.84 28.38 16.93
N GLY A 203 18.89 27.71 15.76
CA GLY A 203 20.14 27.48 15.03
C GLY A 203 21.13 26.62 15.83
N GLU A 204 22.39 26.92 15.73
CA GLU A 204 23.47 26.21 16.43
C GLU A 204 23.82 26.85 17.81
N SER A 205 22.92 27.64 18.38
CA SER A 205 23.18 28.40 19.61
C SER A 205 23.61 27.50 20.78
N TYR A 206 22.95 26.33 20.95
CA TYR A 206 23.28 25.41 22.02
C TYR A 206 24.69 24.82 21.86
N ARG A 207 25.06 24.33 20.67
CA ARG A 207 26.42 23.84 20.39
C ARG A 207 27.51 24.91 20.64
N LEU A 208 27.26 26.13 20.15
CA LEU A 208 28.18 27.23 20.33
C LEU A 208 28.36 27.61 21.83
N LYS A 209 27.29 27.49 22.63
CA LYS A 209 27.35 27.66 24.09
C LYS A 209 28.25 26.59 24.72
N LEU A 210 28.11 25.33 24.33
CA LEU A 210 28.94 24.24 24.85
C LEU A 210 30.41 24.39 24.45
N GLN A 211 30.69 24.78 23.22
CA GLN A 211 32.06 25.05 22.75
C GLN A 211 32.73 26.23 23.51
N ARG A 212 31.97 27.29 23.82
CA ARG A 212 32.45 28.38 24.65
C ARG A 212 32.79 27.90 26.07
N MET A 213 31.88 27.14 26.68
CA MET A 213 32.07 26.57 28.01
C MET A 213 33.34 25.71 28.08
N ALA A 214 33.57 24.83 27.14
CA ALA A 214 34.79 24.03 27.05
C ALA A 214 36.05 24.92 26.94
N ARG A 215 35.98 26.04 26.19
CA ARG A 215 37.06 27.00 26.05
C ARG A 215 37.32 27.76 27.35
N ASP A 216 36.28 28.25 28.00
CA ASP A 216 36.36 29.04 29.22
C ASP A 216 36.92 28.21 30.39
N LEU A 217 36.71 26.89 30.37
CA LEU A 217 37.29 25.94 31.33
C LEU A 217 38.66 25.38 30.91
N GLY A 218 39.23 25.84 29.78
CA GLY A 218 40.56 25.40 29.33
C GLY A 218 40.60 24.00 28.72
N LEU A 219 39.46 23.46 28.34
CA LEU A 219 39.28 22.06 27.90
C LEU A 219 39.30 21.85 26.37
N GLN A 220 39.84 22.80 25.59
CA GLN A 220 39.81 22.75 24.12
C GLN A 220 40.51 21.51 23.52
N ARG A 221 41.46 20.91 24.26
CA ARG A 221 42.18 19.69 23.85
C ARG A 221 41.49 18.42 24.32
N ASN A 222 40.54 18.55 25.23
CA ASN A 222 39.89 17.44 25.91
C ASN A 222 38.42 17.23 25.49
N VAL A 223 37.81 18.20 24.76
CA VAL A 223 36.44 18.10 24.26
C VAL A 223 36.43 18.23 22.74
N LEU A 224 36.00 17.18 22.06
CA LEU A 224 35.87 17.14 20.61
C LEU A 224 34.38 17.11 20.21
N PHE A 225 33.96 18.10 19.42
CA PHE A 225 32.62 18.14 18.85
C PHE A 225 32.65 17.65 17.39
N ILE A 226 31.90 16.58 17.08
CA ILE A 226 31.70 16.07 15.72
C ILE A 226 30.28 16.39 15.29
N ASP A 227 30.15 17.49 14.51
CA ASP A 227 28.88 18.10 14.10
C ASP A 227 28.36 17.47 12.81
N ARG A 228 27.96 16.25 12.86
CA ARG A 228 27.29 15.55 11.75
C ARG A 228 26.54 14.32 12.24
N PHE A 229 25.55 13.90 11.48
CA PHE A 229 25.03 12.56 11.58
C PHE A 229 26.10 11.58 11.07
N VAL A 230 26.28 10.48 11.77
CA VAL A 230 27.18 9.39 11.36
C VAL A 230 26.36 8.15 11.01
N GLU A 231 26.79 7.46 9.98
CA GLU A 231 26.19 6.19 9.58
C GLU A 231 26.44 5.11 10.65
N GLN A 232 25.61 4.07 10.64
CA GLN A 232 25.60 2.99 11.62
C GLN A 232 26.98 2.33 11.80
N ASP A 233 27.67 2.04 10.70
CA ASP A 233 28.97 1.38 10.73
C ASP A 233 30.01 2.27 11.42
N GLU A 234 30.02 3.55 11.10
CA GLU A 234 30.94 4.52 11.73
C GLU A 234 30.61 4.73 13.22
N LEU A 235 29.33 4.77 13.60
CA LEU A 235 28.91 4.80 15.00
C LEU A 235 29.46 3.60 15.78
N CYS A 236 29.41 2.41 15.16
CA CYS A 236 29.97 1.20 15.74
C CYS A 236 31.49 1.32 16.00
N GLU A 237 32.23 1.98 15.09
CA GLU A 237 33.68 2.22 15.31
C GLU A 237 33.91 3.17 16.46
N PHE A 238 33.15 4.27 16.59
CA PHE A 238 33.23 5.15 17.77
C PHE A 238 32.90 4.41 19.06
N LEU A 239 31.87 3.56 19.05
CA LEU A 239 31.52 2.75 20.21
C LEU A 239 32.66 1.80 20.58
N LYS A 240 33.32 1.12 19.62
CA LYS A 240 34.46 0.25 19.90
C LYS A 240 35.62 1.00 20.53
N ALA A 241 35.93 2.19 20.03
CA ALA A 241 37.05 3.03 20.52
C ALA A 241 36.80 3.68 21.87
N ALA A 242 35.55 3.88 22.30
CA ALA A 242 35.20 4.51 23.56
C ALA A 242 35.54 3.62 24.77
N ASP A 243 36.09 4.19 25.81
CA ASP A 243 36.35 3.54 27.12
C ASP A 243 35.10 3.59 28.01
N ILE A 244 34.43 4.74 28.07
CA ILE A 244 33.21 4.97 28.85
C ILE A 244 32.20 5.73 28.01
N TYR A 245 30.96 5.29 28.05
CA TYR A 245 29.82 6.01 27.49
C TYR A 245 29.18 6.88 28.58
N VAL A 246 28.86 8.14 28.26
CA VAL A 246 28.25 9.08 29.21
C VAL A 246 26.94 9.58 28.68
N THR A 247 25.87 9.49 29.48
CA THR A 247 24.52 10.00 29.12
C THR A 247 23.95 10.84 30.26
N PRO A 248 24.25 12.17 30.29
CA PRO A 248 23.93 13.06 31.41
C PRO A 248 22.55 13.71 31.24
N TYR A 249 21.55 12.98 30.76
CA TYR A 249 20.21 13.50 30.42
C TYR A 249 19.50 14.14 31.62
N LEU A 250 18.79 15.24 31.36
CA LEU A 250 18.10 16.01 32.41
C LEU A 250 16.73 15.45 32.77
N SER A 251 16.02 14.90 31.78
CA SER A 251 14.68 14.33 32.00
C SER A 251 14.76 12.95 32.60
N ARG A 252 14.16 12.76 33.77
CA ARG A 252 13.96 11.41 34.37
C ARG A 252 12.93 10.56 33.63
N LYS A 253 12.06 11.19 32.83
CA LYS A 253 10.92 10.52 32.17
C LYS A 253 11.27 9.85 30.85
N GLN A 254 12.53 9.58 30.56
CA GLN A 254 12.94 8.85 29.37
C GLN A 254 12.70 7.35 29.54
N ILE A 255 11.63 6.85 28.90
CA ILE A 255 11.20 5.46 29.02
C ILE A 255 12.01 4.50 28.15
N THR A 256 12.59 5.00 27.05
CA THR A 256 13.44 4.25 26.13
C THR A 256 14.57 5.15 25.64
N SER A 257 15.80 4.63 25.58
CA SER A 257 16.97 5.31 25.03
C SER A 257 17.73 4.36 24.11
N GLY A 258 17.65 4.60 22.80
CA GLY A 258 18.40 3.81 21.81
C GLY A 258 19.91 3.98 21.97
N THR A 259 20.38 5.21 22.26
CA THR A 259 21.83 5.49 22.44
C THR A 259 22.41 4.74 23.63
N LEU A 260 21.67 4.65 24.74
CA LEU A 260 22.07 3.85 25.90
C LEU A 260 22.09 2.35 25.56
N ALA A 261 21.05 1.85 24.87
CA ALA A 261 20.98 0.47 24.46
C ALA A 261 22.19 0.06 23.59
N TYR A 262 22.56 0.91 22.61
CA TYR A 262 23.74 0.67 21.77
C TYR A 262 25.04 0.65 22.56
N ALA A 263 25.21 1.55 23.55
CA ALA A 263 26.39 1.56 24.38
C ALA A 263 26.50 0.27 25.23
N VAL A 264 25.41 -0.16 25.86
CA VAL A 264 25.33 -1.43 26.60
C VAL A 264 25.58 -2.61 25.67
N GLY A 265 24.99 -2.57 24.44
CA GLY A 265 25.19 -3.58 23.38
C GLY A 265 26.63 -3.76 22.95
N ALA A 266 27.40 -2.68 22.94
CA ALA A 266 28.84 -2.66 22.64
C ALA A 266 29.70 -3.04 23.87
N GLY A 267 29.09 -3.40 25.00
CA GLY A 267 29.79 -3.71 26.23
C GLY A 267 30.55 -2.49 26.81
N LYS A 268 29.98 -1.29 26.73
CA LYS A 268 30.60 -0.10 27.28
C LYS A 268 30.22 0.10 28.74
N PRO A 269 31.18 0.42 29.64
CA PRO A 269 30.86 0.98 30.94
C PRO A 269 30.11 2.27 30.75
N VAL A 270 29.04 2.48 31.51
CA VAL A 270 28.18 3.64 31.37
C VAL A 270 28.16 4.45 32.65
N VAL A 271 28.31 5.79 32.52
CA VAL A 271 27.97 6.76 33.57
C VAL A 271 26.74 7.54 33.09
N SER A 272 25.63 7.42 33.81
CA SER A 272 24.32 7.93 33.39
C SER A 272 23.64 8.69 34.54
N THR A 273 22.84 9.67 34.18
CA THR A 273 21.80 10.15 35.10
C THR A 273 20.70 9.09 35.27
N ASN A 274 20.00 9.15 36.39
CA ASN A 274 19.02 8.12 36.82
C ASN A 274 17.64 8.31 36.17
N TYR A 275 17.59 8.36 34.81
CA TYR A 275 16.30 8.28 34.11
C TYR A 275 15.81 6.82 34.00
N TRP A 276 14.52 6.63 33.76
CA TRP A 276 13.85 5.34 33.89
C TRP A 276 14.52 4.20 33.12
N HIS A 277 14.89 4.40 31.86
CA HIS A 277 15.55 3.36 31.09
C HIS A 277 16.98 3.06 31.58
N ALA A 278 17.68 4.09 32.09
CA ALA A 278 19.00 3.92 32.67
C ALA A 278 18.94 3.14 33.99
N GLU A 279 17.96 3.44 34.85
CA GLU A 279 17.72 2.66 36.07
C GLU A 279 17.54 1.17 35.78
N GLU A 280 16.84 0.82 34.70
CA GLU A 280 16.57 -0.57 34.30
C GLU A 280 17.80 -1.23 33.63
N LEU A 281 18.41 -0.59 32.63
CA LEU A 281 19.53 -1.19 31.89
C LEU A 281 20.82 -1.28 32.68
N LEU A 282 21.06 -0.32 33.56
CA LEU A 282 22.32 -0.19 34.31
C LEU A 282 22.30 -0.81 35.70
N ASP A 283 21.20 -1.45 36.08
CA ASP A 283 21.08 -2.19 37.34
C ASP A 283 22.13 -3.32 37.43
N GLU A 284 22.28 -3.92 38.61
CA GLU A 284 23.18 -5.06 38.88
C GLU A 284 24.65 -4.81 38.50
N GLY A 285 25.12 -3.53 38.57
CA GLY A 285 26.50 -3.17 38.36
C GLY A 285 26.91 -2.97 36.89
N ARG A 286 25.95 -2.92 35.95
CA ARG A 286 26.20 -2.66 34.52
C ARG A 286 26.54 -1.19 34.22
N GLY A 287 26.35 -0.26 35.17
CA GLY A 287 26.67 1.14 35.01
C GLY A 287 26.76 1.89 36.36
N VAL A 288 27.06 3.18 36.28
CA VAL A 288 27.08 4.12 37.42
C VAL A 288 25.93 5.12 37.20
N LEU A 289 24.99 5.16 38.15
CA LEU A 289 23.89 6.11 38.14
C LEU A 289 24.22 7.31 39.03
N VAL A 290 23.98 8.53 38.53
CA VAL A 290 24.20 9.80 39.21
C VAL A 290 22.94 10.66 39.14
N GLU A 291 22.83 11.66 40.05
CA GLU A 291 21.72 12.62 39.97
C GLU A 291 21.93 13.59 38.81
N PRO A 292 20.83 14.01 38.15
CA PRO A 292 20.88 15.02 37.08
C PRO A 292 21.43 16.36 37.62
N GLU A 293 21.99 17.17 36.71
CA GLU A 293 22.49 18.49 36.98
C GLU A 293 23.61 18.53 38.07
N ASN A 294 24.32 17.40 38.25
CA ASN A 294 25.39 17.27 39.27
C ASN A 294 26.73 16.91 38.64
N PRO A 295 27.56 17.95 38.28
CA PRO A 295 28.90 17.75 37.72
C PRO A 295 29.87 16.98 38.64
N GLU A 296 29.76 17.18 39.95
CA GLU A 296 30.63 16.47 40.92
C GLU A 296 30.36 14.98 40.89
N ALA A 297 29.09 14.56 40.93
CA ALA A 297 28.72 13.14 40.85
C ALA A 297 29.12 12.48 39.51
N LEU A 298 29.04 13.22 38.40
CA LEU A 298 29.52 12.77 37.07
C LEU A 298 31.05 12.57 37.12
N SER A 299 31.78 13.55 37.65
CA SER A 299 33.22 13.47 37.81
C SER A 299 33.66 12.28 38.67
N ASP A 300 33.06 12.12 39.86
CA ASP A 300 33.34 11.01 40.77
C ASP A 300 33.04 9.65 40.13
N GLY A 301 31.93 9.55 39.40
CA GLY A 301 31.55 8.34 38.65
C GLY A 301 32.59 7.95 37.62
N ILE A 302 33.07 8.92 36.83
CA ILE A 302 34.08 8.71 35.78
C ILE A 302 35.42 8.33 36.41
N LEU A 303 35.91 9.13 37.39
CA LEU A 303 37.16 8.88 38.10
C LEU A 303 37.15 7.50 38.77
N GLY A 304 36.03 7.12 39.42
CA GLY A 304 35.89 5.83 40.08
C GLY A 304 35.94 4.62 39.14
N LEU A 305 35.71 4.83 37.84
CA LEU A 305 35.92 3.82 36.81
C LEU A 305 37.34 3.85 36.26
N LEU A 306 37.86 5.01 35.89
CA LEU A 306 39.19 5.15 35.30
C LEU A 306 40.30 4.71 36.28
N GLN A 307 40.16 5.03 37.56
CA GLN A 307 41.09 4.61 38.62
C GLN A 307 41.01 3.12 38.97
N ASN A 308 39.95 2.39 38.49
CA ASN A 308 39.77 0.99 38.81
C ASN A 308 39.57 0.16 37.54
N PRO A 309 40.64 -0.22 36.84
CA PRO A 309 40.54 -1.03 35.58
C PRO A 309 39.85 -2.38 35.76
N ASP A 310 39.89 -3.00 36.91
CA ASP A 310 39.24 -4.27 37.18
C ASP A 310 37.72 -4.10 37.23
N ARG A 311 37.24 -3.05 37.90
CA ARG A 311 35.82 -2.66 37.92
C ARG A 311 35.31 -2.33 36.52
N LEU A 312 36.11 -1.58 35.77
CA LEU A 312 35.77 -1.20 34.38
C LEU A 312 35.65 -2.43 33.50
N ARG A 313 36.60 -3.40 33.56
CA ARG A 313 36.52 -4.65 32.79
C ARG A 313 35.35 -5.52 33.22
N HIS A 314 35.04 -5.60 34.50
CA HIS A 314 33.90 -6.34 34.99
C HIS A 314 32.59 -5.75 34.46
N MET A 315 32.41 -4.43 34.56
CA MET A 315 31.22 -3.73 34.06
C MET A 315 31.03 -3.93 32.55
N ARG A 316 32.12 -3.91 31.77
CA ARG A 316 32.11 -4.20 30.34
C ARG A 316 31.57 -5.63 30.05
N ALA A 317 32.05 -6.63 30.79
CA ALA A 317 31.62 -8.01 30.61
C ALA A 317 30.14 -8.20 30.96
N GLU A 318 29.68 -7.62 32.08
CA GLU A 318 28.28 -7.68 32.52
C GLU A 318 27.34 -7.00 31.52
N ALA A 319 27.68 -5.79 31.05
CA ALA A 319 26.91 -5.07 30.05
C ALA A 319 26.82 -5.86 28.73
N TYR A 320 27.94 -6.42 28.30
CA TYR A 320 28.00 -7.21 27.07
C TYR A 320 27.16 -8.49 27.19
N GLU A 321 27.27 -9.27 28.25
CA GLU A 321 26.51 -10.52 28.43
C GLU A 321 25.01 -10.25 28.51
N TYR A 322 24.60 -9.25 29.31
CA TYR A 322 23.19 -8.83 29.41
C TYR A 322 22.59 -8.46 28.06
N SER A 323 23.34 -7.79 27.21
CA SER A 323 22.83 -7.30 25.92
C SER A 323 22.73 -8.34 24.81
N ARG A 324 23.14 -9.59 25.03
CA ARG A 324 23.07 -10.64 23.99
C ARG A 324 21.63 -10.94 23.54
N ASP A 325 20.66 -10.79 24.43
CA ASP A 325 19.24 -10.89 24.13
C ASP A 325 18.65 -9.67 23.38
N MET A 326 19.44 -8.60 23.27
CA MET A 326 19.08 -7.35 22.63
C MET A 326 19.60 -7.24 21.18
N VAL A 327 20.41 -8.19 20.67
CA VAL A 327 20.89 -8.12 19.29
C VAL A 327 19.75 -8.25 18.30
N TRP A 328 19.84 -7.57 17.15
CA TRP A 328 18.76 -7.51 16.16
C TRP A 328 18.22 -8.87 15.73
N SER A 329 19.06 -9.92 15.68
CA SER A 329 18.61 -11.27 15.36
C SER A 329 17.65 -11.84 16.42
N GLU A 330 17.91 -11.61 17.71
CA GLU A 330 17.06 -12.06 18.82
C GLU A 330 15.80 -11.19 18.95
N VAL A 331 15.95 -9.89 18.81
CA VAL A 331 14.82 -8.95 18.76
C VAL A 331 13.88 -9.29 17.60
N GLY A 332 14.43 -9.54 16.40
CA GLY A 332 13.65 -9.96 15.24
C GLY A 332 12.92 -11.29 15.47
N ARG A 333 13.53 -12.24 16.17
CA ARG A 333 12.87 -13.50 16.55
C ARG A 333 11.69 -13.25 17.50
N LYS A 334 11.86 -12.41 18.52
CA LYS A 334 10.78 -12.02 19.45
C LYS A 334 9.62 -11.37 18.71
N TYR A 335 9.89 -10.42 17.79
CA TYR A 335 8.86 -9.82 16.94
C TYR A 335 8.14 -10.87 16.08
N LEU A 336 8.87 -11.81 15.47
CA LEU A 336 8.24 -12.87 14.66
C LEU A 336 7.30 -13.76 15.50
N ASP A 337 7.63 -14.03 16.74
CA ASP A 337 6.78 -14.79 17.63
C ASP A 337 5.53 -14.00 18.02
N THR A 338 5.66 -12.69 18.34
CA THR A 338 4.53 -11.76 18.57
C THR A 338 3.60 -11.69 17.34
N PHE A 339 4.16 -11.57 16.11
CA PHE A 339 3.36 -11.61 14.89
C PHE A 339 2.59 -12.91 14.70
N ARG A 340 3.21 -14.05 14.95
CA ARG A 340 2.56 -15.37 14.84
C ARG A 340 1.40 -15.51 15.83
N GLU A 341 1.59 -15.08 17.06
CA GLU A 341 0.55 -15.08 18.09
C GLU A 341 -0.61 -14.17 17.71
N ALA A 342 -0.34 -12.93 17.29
CA ALA A 342 -1.37 -11.97 16.85
C ALA A 342 -2.19 -12.52 15.67
N MET A 343 -1.52 -13.09 14.65
CA MET A 343 -2.19 -13.70 13.50
C MET A 343 -3.02 -14.93 13.87
N SER A 344 -2.56 -15.74 14.84
CA SER A 344 -3.30 -16.92 15.31
C SER A 344 -4.55 -16.52 16.08
N ALA A 345 -4.46 -15.52 16.95
CA ALA A 345 -5.58 -14.97 17.69
C ALA A 345 -6.64 -14.36 16.77
N ALA A 346 -6.23 -13.66 15.70
CA ALA A 346 -7.13 -13.11 14.70
C ALA A 346 -7.90 -14.20 13.95
N ARG A 347 -7.26 -15.33 13.59
CA ARG A 347 -7.92 -16.48 12.93
C ARG A 347 -8.99 -17.13 13.82
N VAL A 348 -8.77 -17.21 15.13
CA VAL A 348 -9.75 -17.76 16.08
C VAL A 348 -10.97 -16.84 16.17
N ARG A 349 -10.79 -15.50 16.15
CA ARG A 349 -11.92 -14.54 16.15
C ARG A 349 -12.75 -14.60 14.87
N THR A 350 -12.14 -14.85 13.71
CA THR A 350 -12.87 -15.04 12.44
C THR A 350 -13.57 -16.40 12.34
N ALA A 351 -13.15 -17.39 13.10
CA ALA A 351 -13.76 -18.72 13.14
C ALA A 351 -14.97 -18.82 14.08
N MET A 352 -15.23 -17.84 14.95
CA MET A 352 -16.45 -17.78 15.76
C MET A 352 -17.57 -17.07 15.01
N PRO A 353 -18.71 -17.75 14.73
CA PRO A 353 -19.84 -17.13 14.04
C PRO A 353 -20.65 -16.29 15.03
N ASP A 354 -20.24 -15.08 15.32
CA ASP A 354 -21.15 -14.11 15.91
C ASP A 354 -21.93 -13.42 14.79
N ALA A 355 -23.15 -13.91 14.57
CA ALA A 355 -24.06 -13.42 13.57
C ALA A 355 -24.47 -11.95 13.76
N SER A 356 -24.16 -11.35 14.91
CA SER A 356 -24.47 -9.96 15.24
C SER A 356 -23.37 -8.99 14.76
N MET A 357 -22.11 -9.41 14.67
CA MET A 357 -21.00 -8.58 14.15
C MET A 357 -20.88 -8.55 12.62
N ARG A 358 -21.49 -9.50 11.92
CA ARG A 358 -21.57 -9.48 10.44
C ARG A 358 -22.38 -8.30 9.87
N ARG A 359 -23.04 -7.51 10.71
CA ARG A 359 -23.89 -6.37 10.31
C ARG A 359 -23.16 -5.03 10.15
N LEU A 360 -21.85 -4.95 10.45
CA LEU A 360 -21.10 -3.69 10.45
C LEU A 360 -19.87 -3.67 9.53
N LEU A 361 -19.58 -4.74 8.79
CA LEU A 361 -18.55 -4.69 7.77
C LEU A 361 -19.11 -4.04 6.50
N PRO A 362 -18.38 -3.13 5.82
CA PRO A 362 -18.73 -2.74 4.47
C PRO A 362 -18.85 -4.01 3.64
N ILE A 363 -19.99 -4.19 3.04
CA ILE A 363 -20.52 -5.44 2.49
C ILE A 363 -19.66 -6.02 1.35
N THR A 364 -18.73 -5.24 0.80
CA THR A 364 -18.05 -5.62 -0.42
C THR A 364 -16.58 -6.03 -0.28
N GLY A 365 -15.87 -5.53 0.71
CA GLY A 365 -14.40 -5.70 0.73
C GLY A 365 -13.75 -5.22 -0.59
N LEU A 366 -14.31 -4.20 -1.24
CA LEU A 366 -13.81 -3.57 -2.45
C LEU A 366 -13.22 -2.19 -2.11
N PRO A 367 -12.18 -1.72 -2.84
CA PRO A 367 -11.73 -0.34 -2.75
C PRO A 367 -12.83 0.63 -3.22
N ARG A 368 -12.76 1.87 -2.76
CA ARG A 368 -13.68 2.92 -3.21
C ARG A 368 -13.35 3.30 -4.66
N PRO A 369 -14.33 3.24 -5.61
CA PRO A 369 -14.11 3.71 -6.96
C PRO A 369 -13.82 5.22 -7.00
N ARG A 370 -12.83 5.64 -7.80
CA ARG A 370 -12.34 7.03 -7.91
C ARG A 370 -12.17 7.42 -9.37
N LEU A 371 -12.65 8.58 -9.76
CA LEU A 371 -12.50 9.10 -11.12
C LEU A 371 -11.25 9.99 -11.32
N ASP A 372 -10.49 10.29 -10.26
CA ASP A 372 -9.39 11.27 -10.28
C ASP A 372 -8.38 11.06 -11.41
N HIS A 373 -7.99 9.81 -11.69
CA HIS A 373 -7.05 9.51 -12.77
C HIS A 373 -7.73 9.56 -14.15
N ILE A 374 -8.98 9.08 -14.25
CA ILE A 374 -9.78 9.17 -15.49
C ILE A 374 -9.97 10.64 -15.88
N SER A 375 -10.35 11.50 -14.95
CA SER A 375 -10.49 12.95 -15.17
C SER A 375 -9.16 13.60 -15.55
N ARG A 376 -8.05 13.19 -14.89
CA ARG A 376 -6.70 13.66 -15.26
C ARG A 376 -6.30 13.26 -16.69
N MET A 377 -6.68 12.07 -17.13
CA MET A 377 -6.41 11.57 -18.49
C MET A 377 -7.36 12.16 -19.55
N THR A 378 -8.39 12.88 -19.15
CA THR A 378 -9.40 13.46 -20.02
C THR A 378 -9.22 14.97 -20.17
N ASP A 379 -9.29 15.48 -21.39
CA ASP A 379 -9.36 16.91 -21.66
C ASP A 379 -10.64 17.27 -22.46
N ASP A 380 -10.73 18.47 -22.99
CA ASP A 380 -11.89 18.97 -23.77
C ASP A 380 -12.15 18.24 -25.10
N THR A 381 -11.30 17.30 -25.48
CA THR A 381 -11.40 16.48 -26.69
C THR A 381 -11.89 15.08 -26.39
N GLY A 382 -11.39 14.48 -25.31
CA GLY A 382 -11.66 13.12 -24.93
C GLY A 382 -10.56 12.56 -24.03
N MET A 383 -10.51 11.24 -23.86
CA MET A 383 -9.53 10.54 -23.05
C MET A 383 -8.24 10.29 -23.84
N LEU A 384 -7.09 10.72 -23.28
CA LEU A 384 -5.75 10.45 -23.80
C LEU A 384 -5.38 8.98 -23.60
N GLN A 385 -4.73 8.35 -24.61
CA GLN A 385 -4.44 6.92 -24.61
C GLN A 385 -3.42 6.48 -23.53
N GLN A 386 -2.34 7.25 -23.38
CA GLN A 386 -1.17 6.81 -22.63
C GLN A 386 -0.77 7.82 -21.56
N SER A 387 -0.17 7.32 -20.50
CA SER A 387 0.52 8.12 -19.49
C SER A 387 1.98 7.71 -19.34
N ARG A 388 2.78 8.58 -18.75
CA ARG A 388 4.06 8.21 -18.16
C ARG A 388 3.90 8.27 -16.64
N TYR A 389 3.96 7.13 -15.98
CA TYR A 389 3.44 6.98 -14.63
C TYR A 389 1.96 7.46 -14.57
N SER A 390 1.63 8.46 -13.77
CA SER A 390 0.29 9.04 -13.70
C SER A 390 0.12 10.37 -14.48
N VAL A 391 1.11 10.75 -15.31
CA VAL A 391 1.07 12.00 -16.08
C VAL A 391 0.66 11.69 -17.52
N PRO A 392 -0.44 12.31 -18.05
CA PRO A 392 -0.91 12.07 -19.41
C PRO A 392 0.16 12.37 -20.46
N ASN A 393 0.38 11.44 -21.39
CA ASN A 393 1.36 11.59 -22.47
C ASN A 393 0.69 12.01 -23.78
N ARG A 394 0.66 13.29 -24.02
CA ARG A 394 0.00 13.91 -25.19
C ARG A 394 0.55 13.47 -26.54
N ALA A 395 1.75 12.87 -26.60
CA ALA A 395 2.35 12.41 -27.85
C ALA A 395 1.54 11.28 -28.54
N TYR A 396 0.77 10.52 -27.75
CA TYR A 396 -0.04 9.41 -28.26
C TYR A 396 -1.42 9.86 -28.74
N GLY A 397 -1.95 10.96 -28.23
CA GLY A 397 -3.28 11.47 -28.59
C GLY A 397 -4.41 10.61 -28.01
N TYR A 398 -5.46 10.40 -28.80
CA TYR A 398 -6.72 9.77 -28.38
C TYR A 398 -7.04 8.57 -29.25
N SER A 399 -7.88 7.64 -28.73
CA SER A 399 -8.48 6.57 -29.53
C SER A 399 -9.99 6.47 -29.31
N THR A 400 -10.69 6.02 -30.35
CA THR A 400 -12.12 5.71 -30.25
C THR A 400 -12.35 4.49 -29.35
N ASP A 401 -11.44 3.53 -29.35
CA ASP A 401 -11.48 2.35 -28.49
C ASP A 401 -11.56 2.74 -27.01
N ASP A 402 -10.66 3.64 -26.55
CA ASP A 402 -10.61 4.08 -25.16
C ASP A 402 -11.80 4.94 -24.79
N ASN A 403 -12.20 5.87 -25.66
CA ASN A 403 -13.36 6.74 -25.43
C ASN A 403 -14.68 5.94 -25.41
N ALA A 404 -14.81 4.89 -26.20
CA ALA A 404 -15.96 3.97 -26.17
C ALA A 404 -16.02 3.17 -24.85
N ARG A 405 -14.90 2.67 -24.36
CA ARG A 405 -14.81 2.01 -23.05
C ARG A 405 -15.08 3.01 -21.92
N ALA A 406 -14.59 4.24 -22.04
CA ALA A 406 -14.84 5.32 -21.09
C ALA A 406 -16.32 5.69 -20.98
N LEU A 407 -17.09 5.65 -22.07
CA LEU A 407 -18.55 5.79 -22.04
C LEU A 407 -19.19 4.76 -21.10
N VAL A 408 -18.80 3.49 -21.19
CA VAL A 408 -19.37 2.42 -20.35
C VAL A 408 -19.03 2.64 -18.88
N VAL A 409 -17.75 2.98 -18.59
CA VAL A 409 -17.28 3.22 -17.23
C VAL A 409 -17.99 4.42 -16.60
N ALA A 410 -18.06 5.56 -17.31
CA ALA A 410 -18.70 6.77 -16.81
C ALA A 410 -20.21 6.55 -16.60
N ALA A 411 -20.91 5.84 -17.50
CA ALA A 411 -22.32 5.50 -17.33
C ALA A 411 -22.57 4.57 -16.13
N LYS A 412 -21.72 3.56 -15.92
CA LYS A 412 -21.80 2.70 -14.72
C LYS A 412 -21.57 3.51 -13.44
N PHE A 413 -20.57 4.39 -13.44
CA PHE A 413 -20.25 5.22 -12.28
C PHE A 413 -21.43 6.16 -11.95
N HIS A 414 -21.96 6.87 -12.95
CA HIS A 414 -23.12 7.74 -12.80
C HIS A 414 -24.32 6.97 -12.23
N ASN A 415 -24.62 5.78 -12.73
CA ASN A 415 -25.74 4.97 -12.26
C ASN A 415 -25.61 4.50 -10.81
N LEU A 416 -24.39 4.22 -10.35
CA LEU A 416 -24.14 3.75 -8.99
C LEU A 416 -24.12 4.89 -7.97
N TYR A 417 -23.61 6.06 -8.36
CA TYR A 417 -23.31 7.16 -7.43
C TYR A 417 -24.10 8.45 -7.70
N ASN A 418 -24.82 8.54 -8.84
CA ASN A 418 -25.51 9.76 -9.31
C ASN A 418 -24.57 10.98 -9.33
N ASP A 419 -23.39 10.77 -9.92
CA ASP A 419 -22.28 11.71 -9.90
C ASP A 419 -22.33 12.64 -11.11
N GLU A 420 -22.22 13.97 -10.86
CA GLU A 420 -22.31 15.02 -11.91
C GLU A 420 -21.05 15.02 -12.80
N GLU A 421 -19.86 14.77 -12.23
CA GLU A 421 -18.60 14.71 -13.00
C GLU A 421 -18.65 13.55 -14.02
N ALA A 422 -19.20 12.39 -13.62
CA ALA A 422 -19.37 11.28 -14.53
C ALA A 422 -20.33 11.59 -15.69
N GLU A 423 -21.37 12.41 -15.49
CA GLU A 423 -22.27 12.87 -16.56
C GLU A 423 -21.55 13.84 -17.52
N GLU A 424 -20.71 14.73 -17.01
CA GLU A 424 -19.90 15.63 -17.85
C GLU A 424 -18.89 14.83 -18.70
N LEU A 425 -18.22 13.82 -18.12
CA LEU A 425 -17.33 12.93 -18.83
C LEU A 425 -18.06 12.15 -19.94
N LEU A 426 -19.27 11.66 -19.66
CA LEU A 426 -20.11 10.98 -20.67
C LEU A 426 -20.39 11.87 -21.88
N ALA A 427 -20.78 13.12 -21.66
CA ALA A 427 -21.05 14.07 -22.74
C ALA A 427 -19.79 14.32 -23.60
N ASN A 428 -18.61 14.44 -22.95
CA ASN A 428 -17.34 14.61 -23.63
C ASN A 428 -16.98 13.40 -24.51
N TYR A 429 -17.03 12.18 -23.95
CA TYR A 429 -16.72 10.95 -24.70
C TYR A 429 -17.72 10.71 -25.84
N LEU A 430 -19.00 11.00 -25.63
CA LEU A 430 -20.01 10.89 -26.68
C LEU A 430 -19.76 11.87 -27.83
N SER A 431 -19.32 13.08 -27.52
CA SER A 431 -18.90 14.07 -28.52
C SER A 431 -17.67 13.60 -29.32
N PHE A 432 -16.72 12.92 -28.66
CA PHE A 432 -15.58 12.32 -29.35
C PHE A 432 -16.02 11.22 -30.31
N ILE A 433 -16.90 10.30 -29.88
CA ILE A 433 -17.43 9.21 -30.73
C ILE A 433 -18.15 9.78 -31.95
N GLN A 434 -18.95 10.85 -31.76
CA GLN A 434 -19.58 11.55 -32.88
C GLN A 434 -18.57 12.09 -33.89
N TYR A 435 -17.50 12.74 -33.43
CA TYR A 435 -16.47 13.30 -34.31
C TYR A 435 -15.64 12.20 -35.00
N ALA A 436 -15.50 11.02 -34.37
CA ALA A 436 -14.85 9.86 -34.96
C ALA A 436 -15.71 9.17 -36.03
N GLN A 437 -17.07 9.27 -35.92
CA GLN A 437 -17.99 8.65 -36.86
C GLN A 437 -17.91 9.33 -38.24
N ARG A 438 -17.99 8.51 -39.27
CA ARG A 438 -17.98 8.92 -40.69
C ARG A 438 -19.41 8.90 -41.26
N ASP A 439 -19.56 9.55 -42.40
CA ASP A 439 -20.85 9.59 -43.15
C ASP A 439 -21.33 8.18 -43.56
N ASP A 440 -20.40 7.19 -43.59
CA ASP A 440 -20.73 5.81 -43.90
C ASP A 440 -21.00 4.93 -42.64
N GLY A 441 -21.09 5.53 -41.48
CA GLY A 441 -21.38 4.86 -40.20
C GLY A 441 -20.20 4.11 -39.59
N LEU A 442 -19.03 4.08 -40.24
CA LEU A 442 -17.78 3.56 -39.66
C LEU A 442 -17.09 4.61 -38.80
N PHE A 443 -16.11 4.18 -38.01
CA PHE A 443 -15.36 5.05 -37.12
C PHE A 443 -13.89 5.12 -37.52
N ARG A 444 -13.25 6.25 -37.28
CA ARG A 444 -11.81 6.40 -37.25
C ARG A 444 -11.33 6.09 -35.84
N ASN A 445 -10.14 5.54 -35.67
CA ASN A 445 -9.67 5.14 -34.33
C ASN A 445 -8.71 6.16 -33.73
N TYR A 446 -7.59 6.43 -34.39
CA TYR A 446 -6.49 7.19 -33.80
C TYR A 446 -6.51 8.65 -34.16
N MET A 447 -6.60 9.52 -33.14
CA MET A 447 -6.51 10.97 -33.30
C MET A 447 -5.23 11.50 -32.64
N GLY A 448 -4.46 12.32 -33.36
CA GLY A 448 -3.32 13.04 -32.79
C GLY A 448 -3.75 14.12 -31.80
N TYR A 449 -2.82 14.60 -30.97
CA TYR A 449 -3.08 15.71 -30.04
C TYR A 449 -3.41 17.03 -30.76
N ASP A 450 -3.06 17.13 -32.05
CA ASP A 450 -3.47 18.19 -32.96
C ASP A 450 -4.94 18.08 -33.44
N ARG A 451 -5.69 17.11 -32.91
CA ARG A 451 -7.10 16.81 -33.22
C ARG A 451 -7.33 16.36 -34.68
N SER A 452 -6.29 15.86 -35.35
CA SER A 452 -6.41 15.24 -36.67
C SER A 452 -6.40 13.72 -36.57
N PHE A 453 -7.32 13.04 -37.28
CA PHE A 453 -7.28 11.58 -37.36
C PHE A 453 -6.10 11.14 -38.25
N ARG A 454 -5.42 10.07 -37.80
CA ARG A 454 -4.22 9.51 -38.48
C ARG A 454 -4.57 8.53 -39.59
N GLU A 455 -5.83 8.13 -39.68
CA GLU A 455 -6.36 7.15 -40.62
C GLU A 455 -7.76 7.54 -41.07
N GLU A 456 -8.17 7.02 -42.26
CA GLU A 456 -9.49 7.29 -42.79
C GLU A 456 -10.56 6.32 -42.26
N VAL A 457 -10.18 5.09 -41.93
CA VAL A 457 -11.05 4.04 -41.36
C VAL A 457 -10.29 3.34 -40.26
N GLY A 458 -10.87 3.23 -39.06
CA GLY A 458 -10.32 2.50 -37.93
C GLY A 458 -10.41 0.98 -38.10
N SER A 459 -9.90 0.25 -37.11
CA SER A 459 -9.95 -1.21 -37.06
C SER A 459 -11.38 -1.73 -36.87
N ASP A 460 -11.58 -3.00 -37.15
CA ASP A 460 -12.83 -3.70 -36.84
C ASP A 460 -13.19 -3.60 -35.35
N ASP A 461 -12.18 -3.74 -34.47
CA ASP A 461 -12.37 -3.66 -33.01
C ASP A 461 -12.86 -2.28 -32.59
N CYS A 462 -12.35 -1.21 -33.21
CA CYS A 462 -12.83 0.15 -33.02
C CYS A 462 -14.34 0.27 -33.29
N TYR A 463 -14.81 -0.29 -34.40
CA TYR A 463 -16.22 -0.32 -34.73
C TYR A 463 -17.05 -1.07 -33.69
N GLY A 464 -16.62 -2.29 -33.32
CA GLY A 464 -17.31 -3.10 -32.31
C GLY A 464 -17.42 -2.38 -30.96
N ARG A 465 -16.29 -1.81 -30.47
CA ARG A 465 -16.28 -1.09 -29.20
C ARG A 465 -17.10 0.20 -29.23
N ALA A 466 -17.12 0.94 -30.34
CA ALA A 466 -17.98 2.11 -30.49
C ALA A 466 -19.46 1.72 -30.36
N LEU A 467 -19.91 0.64 -31.02
CA LEU A 467 -21.26 0.12 -30.87
C LEU A 467 -21.57 -0.31 -29.42
N TRP A 468 -20.62 -0.99 -28.76
CA TRP A 468 -20.77 -1.36 -27.33
C TRP A 468 -20.98 -0.14 -26.44
N GLY A 469 -20.12 0.88 -26.55
CA GLY A 469 -20.25 2.12 -25.79
C GLY A 469 -21.58 2.83 -26.03
N LEU A 470 -21.97 3.01 -27.29
CA LEU A 470 -23.23 3.64 -27.68
C LEU A 470 -24.45 2.83 -27.17
N GLY A 471 -24.48 1.52 -27.39
CA GLY A 471 -25.54 0.64 -26.91
C GLY A 471 -25.67 0.69 -25.38
N TYR A 472 -24.55 0.72 -24.65
CA TYR A 472 -24.57 0.83 -23.20
C TYR A 472 -25.20 2.15 -22.73
N VAL A 473 -24.85 3.29 -23.35
CA VAL A 473 -25.44 4.59 -23.05
C VAL A 473 -26.94 4.59 -23.35
N ILE A 474 -27.39 3.96 -24.46
CA ILE A 474 -28.82 3.84 -24.80
C ILE A 474 -29.58 3.10 -23.69
N ALA A 475 -29.04 2.02 -23.17
CA ALA A 475 -29.71 1.23 -22.15
C ALA A 475 -29.60 1.79 -20.73
N ARG A 476 -28.51 2.49 -20.41
CA ARG A 476 -28.08 2.81 -19.04
C ARG A 476 -27.57 4.25 -18.85
N GLY A 477 -27.47 5.07 -19.88
CA GLY A 477 -27.03 6.45 -19.76
C GLY A 477 -28.12 7.37 -19.23
N PRO A 478 -27.74 8.64 -18.88
CA PRO A 478 -28.69 9.68 -18.52
C PRO A 478 -29.67 9.97 -19.67
N ASP A 479 -30.95 10.19 -19.34
CA ASP A 479 -32.02 10.47 -20.34
C ASP A 479 -31.66 11.62 -21.29
N SER A 480 -30.86 12.59 -20.85
CA SER A 480 -30.37 13.73 -21.63
C SER A 480 -29.50 13.35 -22.82
N LEU A 481 -28.75 12.23 -22.72
CA LEU A 481 -27.77 11.78 -23.72
C LEU A 481 -28.27 10.64 -24.59
N VAL A 482 -29.27 9.90 -24.15
CA VAL A 482 -29.84 8.71 -24.85
C VAL A 482 -30.27 9.03 -26.29
N PRO A 483 -31.01 10.10 -26.60
CA PRO A 483 -31.44 10.40 -27.98
C PRO A 483 -30.28 10.53 -28.96
N PHE A 484 -29.18 11.14 -28.50
CA PHE A 484 -27.99 11.36 -29.35
C PHE A 484 -27.21 10.03 -29.56
N ALA A 485 -27.11 9.21 -28.52
CA ALA A 485 -26.51 7.89 -28.65
C ALA A 485 -27.30 6.97 -29.62
N ILE A 486 -28.64 7.07 -29.64
CA ILE A 486 -29.50 6.35 -30.61
C ILE A 486 -29.16 6.77 -32.04
N GLU A 487 -29.10 8.10 -32.32
CA GLU A 487 -28.78 8.63 -33.65
C GLU A 487 -27.45 8.05 -34.18
N LEU A 488 -26.38 8.08 -33.35
CA LEU A 488 -25.06 7.56 -33.72
C LEU A 488 -25.07 6.04 -33.94
N PHE A 489 -25.77 5.30 -33.06
CA PHE A 489 -25.85 3.86 -33.14
C PHE A 489 -26.57 3.41 -34.42
N GLU A 490 -27.77 3.98 -34.71
CA GLU A 490 -28.56 3.63 -35.87
C GLU A 490 -27.85 3.98 -37.18
N ALA A 491 -27.15 5.12 -37.25
CA ALA A 491 -26.33 5.48 -38.42
C ALA A 491 -25.19 4.47 -38.68
N SER A 492 -24.72 3.77 -37.65
CA SER A 492 -23.68 2.74 -37.80
C SER A 492 -24.22 1.38 -38.26
N VAL A 493 -25.43 1.01 -37.85
CA VAL A 493 -26.00 -0.34 -38.07
C VAL A 493 -26.72 -0.49 -39.42
N GLU A 494 -27.11 0.60 -40.07
CA GLU A 494 -27.87 0.58 -41.34
C GLU A 494 -27.18 -0.18 -42.51
N ARG A 495 -25.93 -0.70 -42.30
CA ARG A 495 -25.14 -1.32 -43.39
C ARG A 495 -24.72 -2.76 -43.14
N ASP A 496 -25.53 -3.67 -43.64
CA ASP A 496 -25.32 -5.13 -43.67
C ASP A 496 -23.93 -5.63 -44.12
N LYS A 497 -23.13 -4.81 -44.82
CA LYS A 497 -21.88 -5.24 -45.44
C LYS A 497 -20.70 -5.35 -44.48
N VAL A 498 -20.76 -4.70 -43.31
CA VAL A 498 -19.64 -4.68 -42.34
C VAL A 498 -19.59 -5.99 -41.55
N ILE A 499 -20.73 -6.62 -41.28
CA ILE A 499 -20.86 -7.83 -40.47
C ILE A 499 -20.00 -8.98 -40.99
N ASP A 500 -19.83 -9.09 -42.31
CA ASP A 500 -19.15 -10.22 -42.95
C ASP A 500 -17.61 -10.18 -42.85
N VAL A 501 -17.03 -9.03 -42.52
CA VAL A 501 -15.57 -8.83 -42.45
C VAL A 501 -15.03 -8.60 -41.04
N LEU A 502 -15.87 -8.49 -40.02
CA LEU A 502 -15.45 -8.23 -38.65
C LEU A 502 -14.62 -9.40 -38.07
N SER A 503 -13.58 -9.04 -37.31
CA SER A 503 -12.83 -9.97 -36.46
C SER A 503 -13.74 -10.63 -35.40
N PRO A 504 -13.40 -11.80 -34.84
CA PRO A 504 -14.21 -12.44 -33.80
C PRO A 504 -14.52 -11.53 -32.61
N ARG A 505 -13.54 -10.73 -32.17
CA ARG A 505 -13.69 -9.79 -31.03
C ARG A 505 -14.54 -8.59 -31.42
N ALA A 506 -14.34 -8.03 -32.59
CA ALA A 506 -15.18 -6.94 -33.11
C ALA A 506 -16.65 -7.37 -33.19
N ARG A 507 -16.93 -8.61 -33.65
CA ARG A 507 -18.28 -9.19 -33.62
C ARG A 507 -18.84 -9.28 -32.21
N ALA A 508 -18.03 -9.76 -31.26
CA ALA A 508 -18.45 -9.90 -29.87
C ALA A 508 -18.80 -8.54 -29.24
N TYR A 509 -17.97 -7.49 -29.44
CA TYR A 509 -18.29 -6.15 -28.98
C TYR A 509 -19.54 -5.55 -29.67
N ALA A 510 -19.70 -5.76 -30.98
CA ALA A 510 -20.90 -5.34 -31.67
C ALA A 510 -22.16 -6.07 -31.11
N MET A 511 -22.07 -7.35 -30.79
CA MET A 511 -23.15 -8.09 -30.11
C MET A 511 -23.52 -7.49 -28.78
N LEU A 512 -22.56 -7.03 -27.96
CA LEU A 512 -22.87 -6.31 -26.72
C LEU A 512 -23.61 -5.00 -27.00
N GLY A 513 -23.21 -4.24 -28.02
CA GLY A 513 -23.92 -3.04 -28.45
C GLY A 513 -25.36 -3.31 -28.83
N HIS A 514 -25.59 -4.35 -29.64
CA HIS A 514 -26.94 -4.78 -30.04
C HIS A 514 -27.77 -5.26 -28.84
N TYR A 515 -27.17 -6.04 -27.94
CA TYR A 515 -27.83 -6.51 -26.71
C TYR A 515 -28.36 -5.33 -25.88
N TYR A 516 -27.52 -4.32 -25.60
CA TYR A 516 -27.93 -3.15 -24.83
C TYR A 516 -28.98 -2.31 -25.58
N TYR A 517 -28.88 -2.15 -26.90
CA TYR A 517 -29.89 -1.50 -27.69
C TYR A 517 -31.25 -2.22 -27.58
N LEU A 518 -31.27 -3.58 -27.67
CA LEU A 518 -32.45 -4.39 -27.51
C LEU A 518 -33.04 -4.36 -26.10
N GLN A 519 -32.28 -4.10 -25.07
CA GLN A 519 -32.82 -3.87 -23.73
C GLN A 519 -33.69 -2.59 -23.67
N HIS A 520 -33.38 -1.58 -24.48
CA HIS A 520 -34.15 -0.35 -24.58
C HIS A 520 -35.29 -0.48 -25.59
N PHE A 521 -35.03 -1.13 -26.72
CA PHE A 521 -36.00 -1.38 -27.82
C PHE A 521 -36.20 -2.86 -28.11
N PRO A 522 -36.95 -3.60 -27.29
CA PRO A 522 -37.13 -5.06 -27.45
C PRO A 522 -37.77 -5.48 -28.78
N GLU A 523 -38.48 -4.59 -29.47
CA GLU A 523 -39.17 -4.86 -30.72
C GLU A 523 -38.31 -4.62 -31.98
N ALA A 524 -37.04 -4.26 -31.83
CA ALA A 524 -36.15 -3.91 -32.94
C ALA A 524 -35.59 -5.16 -33.65
N ARG A 525 -36.45 -5.82 -34.44
CA ARG A 525 -36.16 -7.11 -35.12
C ARG A 525 -34.91 -7.11 -35.98
N ILE A 526 -34.62 -6.00 -36.67
CA ILE A 526 -33.42 -5.90 -37.51
C ILE A 526 -32.15 -6.02 -36.65
N ILE A 527 -32.13 -5.37 -35.48
CA ILE A 527 -31.01 -5.46 -34.57
C ILE A 527 -30.88 -6.86 -33.95
N GLU A 528 -32.00 -7.50 -33.62
CA GLU A 528 -32.03 -8.88 -33.15
C GLU A 528 -31.49 -9.87 -34.20
N GLU A 529 -31.87 -9.71 -35.50
CA GLU A 529 -31.32 -10.51 -36.58
C GLU A 529 -29.82 -10.27 -36.79
N CYS A 530 -29.34 -9.03 -36.66
CA CYS A 530 -27.92 -8.72 -36.70
C CYS A 530 -27.15 -9.41 -35.55
N LEU A 531 -27.69 -9.34 -34.32
CA LEU A 531 -27.11 -10.04 -33.15
C LEU A 531 -26.97 -11.55 -33.43
N ALA A 532 -28.03 -12.19 -33.92
CA ALA A 532 -28.01 -13.62 -34.20
C ALA A 532 -26.97 -13.99 -35.27
N ARG A 533 -26.90 -13.26 -36.39
CA ARG A 533 -25.89 -13.46 -37.44
C ARG A 533 -24.45 -13.36 -36.91
N LEU A 534 -24.16 -12.41 -36.02
CA LEU A 534 -22.83 -12.24 -35.42
C LEU A 534 -22.55 -13.44 -34.49
N ALA A 535 -23.53 -13.88 -33.67
CA ALA A 535 -23.39 -15.01 -32.77
C ALA A 535 -23.13 -16.31 -33.57
N ASP A 536 -23.92 -16.57 -34.63
CA ASP A 536 -23.77 -17.76 -35.47
C ASP A 536 -22.38 -17.87 -36.08
N LYS A 537 -21.78 -16.72 -36.53
CA LYS A 537 -20.39 -16.69 -37.05
C LYS A 537 -19.38 -17.05 -36.00
N ASN A 538 -19.54 -16.60 -34.73
CA ASN A 538 -18.62 -16.97 -33.65
C ASN A 538 -18.80 -18.46 -33.29
N ILE A 539 -20.03 -19.00 -33.34
CA ILE A 539 -20.30 -20.43 -33.14
C ILE A 539 -19.66 -21.28 -34.23
N GLU A 540 -19.74 -20.85 -35.49
CA GLU A 540 -19.06 -21.52 -36.61
C GLU A 540 -17.54 -21.64 -36.38
N LEU A 541 -16.92 -20.58 -35.84
CA LEU A 541 -15.49 -20.61 -35.48
C LEU A 541 -15.25 -21.60 -34.33
N TYR A 542 -16.11 -21.61 -33.29
CA TYR A 542 -15.98 -22.54 -32.19
C TYR A 542 -16.02 -23.98 -32.69
N HIS A 543 -16.99 -24.36 -33.53
CA HIS A 543 -17.09 -25.69 -34.11
C HIS A 543 -15.92 -26.04 -35.04
N THR A 544 -15.30 -25.04 -35.67
CA THR A 544 -14.16 -25.25 -36.57
C THR A 544 -12.90 -25.60 -35.78
N HIS A 545 -12.69 -25.00 -34.63
CA HIS A 545 -11.45 -25.12 -33.85
C HIS A 545 -11.54 -26.02 -32.61
N ARG A 546 -12.80 -26.35 -32.17
CA ARG A 546 -13.02 -27.21 -31.00
C ARG A 546 -12.45 -28.60 -31.22
N THR A 547 -11.72 -29.12 -30.23
CA THR A 547 -11.32 -30.53 -30.11
C THR A 547 -11.76 -31.09 -28.75
N GLU A 548 -11.37 -32.34 -28.42
CA GLU A 548 -11.69 -32.98 -27.14
C GLU A 548 -11.08 -32.22 -25.96
N ASP A 549 -9.86 -31.68 -26.16
CA ASP A 549 -9.09 -30.96 -25.11
C ASP A 549 -9.00 -29.44 -25.35
N TRP A 550 -9.62 -28.91 -26.43
CA TRP A 550 -9.55 -27.51 -26.83
C TRP A 550 -10.94 -26.95 -27.10
N HIS A 551 -11.51 -26.28 -26.08
CA HIS A 551 -12.87 -25.74 -26.12
C HIS A 551 -12.83 -24.23 -26.39
N TRP A 552 -12.26 -23.86 -27.55
CA TRP A 552 -12.00 -22.46 -27.89
C TRP A 552 -12.35 -22.12 -29.34
N PHE A 553 -12.59 -20.83 -29.60
CA PHE A 553 -13.04 -20.31 -30.91
C PHE A 553 -11.95 -20.22 -31.95
N GLU A 554 -10.69 -20.18 -31.53
CA GLU A 554 -9.51 -19.89 -32.37
C GLU A 554 -8.45 -20.97 -32.16
N PRO A 555 -7.46 -21.07 -33.08
CA PRO A 555 -6.36 -22.05 -32.91
C PRO A 555 -5.46 -21.75 -31.71
N ALA A 556 -5.51 -20.51 -31.17
CA ALA A 556 -4.74 -20.10 -30.01
C ALA A 556 -5.57 -19.18 -29.08
N ILE A 557 -5.23 -19.14 -27.78
CA ILE A 557 -5.65 -18.11 -26.85
C ILE A 557 -4.70 -16.92 -27.03
N THR A 558 -5.26 -15.73 -27.22
CA THR A 558 -4.47 -14.52 -27.53
C THR A 558 -4.72 -13.42 -26.49
N HIS A 559 -5.49 -12.38 -26.78
CA HIS A 559 -5.82 -11.27 -25.90
C HIS A 559 -7.32 -11.01 -25.90
N ASP A 560 -7.83 -10.34 -24.87
CA ASP A 560 -9.24 -9.94 -24.76
C ASP A 560 -10.20 -11.11 -25.06
N ASN A 561 -9.89 -12.27 -24.46
CA ASN A 561 -10.45 -13.55 -24.85
C ASN A 561 -11.92 -13.73 -24.38
N SER A 562 -12.18 -13.32 -23.16
CA SER A 562 -13.46 -13.58 -22.46
C SER A 562 -14.66 -12.91 -23.13
N ILE A 563 -14.44 -11.88 -23.97
CA ILE A 563 -15.51 -11.18 -24.69
C ILE A 563 -16.28 -12.13 -25.63
N LEU A 564 -15.61 -13.16 -26.15
CA LEU A 564 -16.24 -14.16 -27.03
C LEU A 564 -17.31 -14.96 -26.29
N SER A 565 -16.99 -15.46 -25.10
CA SER A 565 -17.95 -16.18 -24.25
C SER A 565 -19.02 -15.24 -23.70
N GLN A 566 -18.64 -14.02 -23.24
CA GLN A 566 -19.55 -13.01 -22.72
C GLN A 566 -20.65 -12.66 -23.72
N SER A 567 -20.28 -12.43 -24.97
CA SER A 567 -21.21 -12.04 -26.03
C SER A 567 -22.28 -13.10 -26.28
N LEU A 568 -21.93 -14.39 -26.19
CA LEU A 568 -22.87 -15.51 -26.35
C LEU A 568 -23.84 -15.66 -25.18
N PHE A 569 -23.41 -15.37 -23.93
CA PHE A 569 -24.35 -15.30 -22.81
C PHE A 569 -25.43 -14.24 -23.06
N HIS A 570 -25.04 -13.05 -23.54
CA HIS A 570 -26.00 -12.00 -23.85
C HIS A 570 -26.86 -12.29 -25.08
N ALA A 571 -26.30 -12.98 -26.07
CA ALA A 571 -27.10 -13.47 -27.19
C ALA A 571 -28.15 -14.49 -26.73
N TYR A 572 -27.84 -15.39 -25.80
CA TYR A 572 -28.80 -16.33 -25.20
C TYR A 572 -29.91 -15.58 -24.45
N GLU A 573 -29.63 -14.51 -23.72
CA GLU A 573 -30.68 -13.72 -23.03
C GLU A 573 -31.76 -13.22 -24.00
N ILE A 574 -31.39 -12.88 -25.24
CA ILE A 574 -32.32 -12.38 -26.28
C ILE A 574 -32.99 -13.51 -27.03
N ARG A 575 -32.24 -14.53 -27.47
CA ARG A 575 -32.66 -15.52 -28.42
C ARG A 575 -33.15 -16.81 -27.79
N GLN A 576 -32.73 -17.12 -26.56
CA GLN A 576 -33.03 -18.39 -25.86
C GLN A 576 -32.61 -19.64 -26.64
N GLU A 577 -31.55 -19.58 -27.44
CA GLU A 577 -31.00 -20.69 -28.20
C GLU A 577 -29.96 -21.44 -27.35
N GLU A 578 -30.24 -22.72 -27.03
CA GLU A 578 -29.41 -23.49 -26.06
C GLU A 578 -27.96 -23.65 -26.50
N ASP A 579 -27.64 -23.68 -27.78
CA ASP A 579 -26.27 -23.76 -28.29
C ASP A 579 -25.45 -22.54 -27.87
N TYR A 580 -26.06 -21.34 -27.78
CA TYR A 580 -25.40 -20.13 -27.32
C TYR A 580 -24.94 -20.25 -25.85
N LEU A 581 -25.83 -20.73 -24.97
CA LEU A 581 -25.54 -20.93 -23.57
C LEU A 581 -24.50 -22.03 -23.36
N GLN A 582 -24.64 -23.16 -24.06
CA GLN A 582 -23.71 -24.28 -23.91
C GLN A 582 -22.29 -23.86 -24.32
N ILE A 583 -22.13 -23.24 -25.48
CA ILE A 583 -20.81 -22.84 -25.99
C ILE A 583 -20.21 -21.71 -25.12
N ALA A 584 -21.03 -20.75 -24.66
CA ALA A 584 -20.59 -19.70 -23.74
C ALA A 584 -20.03 -20.30 -22.45
N ARG A 585 -20.68 -21.30 -21.86
CA ARG A 585 -20.21 -22.00 -20.66
C ARG A 585 -18.96 -22.81 -20.93
N GLU A 586 -18.95 -23.67 -21.93
CA GLU A 586 -17.79 -24.52 -22.26
C GLU A 586 -16.53 -23.67 -22.51
N SER A 587 -16.67 -22.58 -23.23
CA SER A 587 -15.54 -21.71 -23.57
C SER A 587 -15.08 -20.86 -22.37
N LEU A 588 -15.99 -20.38 -21.52
CA LEU A 588 -15.62 -19.63 -20.31
C LEU A 588 -14.93 -20.54 -19.29
N ASP A 589 -15.50 -21.72 -19.02
CA ASP A 589 -14.93 -22.69 -18.08
C ASP A 589 -13.53 -23.14 -18.53
N PHE A 590 -13.36 -23.34 -19.85
CA PHE A 590 -12.06 -23.65 -20.45
C PHE A 590 -11.06 -22.49 -20.23
N LEU A 591 -11.45 -21.25 -20.51
CA LEU A 591 -10.58 -20.09 -20.34
C LEU A 591 -10.18 -19.88 -18.86
N VAL A 592 -11.14 -20.00 -17.93
CA VAL A 592 -10.87 -19.93 -16.48
C VAL A 592 -9.88 -21.04 -16.08
N SER A 593 -10.05 -22.27 -16.60
CA SER A 593 -9.13 -23.36 -16.29
C SER A 593 -7.69 -23.11 -16.74
N LYS A 594 -7.49 -22.33 -17.79
CA LYS A 594 -6.15 -21.94 -18.30
C LYS A 594 -5.54 -20.75 -17.55
N ALA A 595 -6.40 -19.89 -16.98
CA ALA A 595 -6.00 -18.70 -16.25
C ALA A 595 -5.85 -18.92 -14.73
N TYR A 596 -6.11 -20.13 -14.19
CA TYR A 596 -6.04 -20.42 -12.76
C TYR A 596 -4.85 -21.33 -12.45
N ARG A 597 -3.95 -20.89 -11.58
CA ARG A 597 -2.77 -21.64 -11.12
C ARG A 597 -2.65 -21.58 -9.62
N GLU A 598 -2.34 -22.71 -8.99
CA GLU A 598 -2.15 -22.89 -7.55
C GLU A 598 -3.32 -22.39 -6.71
N ASP A 599 -3.57 -21.21 -6.42
CA ASP A 599 -4.72 -20.67 -5.67
C ASP A 599 -5.08 -19.24 -6.14
N ARG A 600 -4.63 -18.84 -7.36
CA ARG A 600 -4.80 -17.48 -7.88
C ARG A 600 -4.98 -17.46 -9.38
N PHE A 601 -5.44 -16.32 -9.89
CA PHE A 601 -5.43 -16.07 -11.33
C PHE A 601 -4.00 -15.70 -11.79
N SER A 602 -3.53 -16.45 -12.78
CA SER A 602 -2.35 -16.21 -13.59
C SER A 602 -2.84 -16.06 -15.03
N LEU A 603 -3.05 -14.81 -15.45
CA LEU A 603 -3.61 -14.53 -16.77
C LEU A 603 -2.64 -14.97 -17.87
N VAL A 604 -3.16 -15.30 -19.05
CA VAL A 604 -2.33 -15.67 -20.20
C VAL A 604 -1.53 -14.45 -20.64
N GLY A 605 -0.18 -14.57 -20.69
CA GLY A 605 0.72 -13.48 -21.08
C GLY A 605 0.73 -13.25 -22.60
N GLU A 606 0.99 -12.01 -23.02
CA GLU A 606 1.04 -11.63 -24.43
C GLU A 606 2.38 -11.96 -25.12
N THR A 607 3.39 -12.42 -24.39
CA THR A 607 4.72 -12.76 -24.99
C THR A 607 4.67 -14.00 -25.88
N GLY A 608 3.64 -14.82 -25.79
CA GLY A 608 3.37 -15.98 -26.64
C GLY A 608 1.93 -16.39 -26.60
N TRP A 609 1.34 -16.65 -27.76
CA TRP A 609 -0.01 -17.21 -27.85
C TRP A 609 0.00 -18.65 -27.38
N THR A 610 -1.03 -19.04 -26.59
CA THR A 610 -1.14 -20.41 -26.10
C THR A 610 -1.89 -21.25 -27.14
N GLU A 611 -1.21 -22.25 -27.70
CA GLU A 611 -1.77 -23.25 -28.63
C GLU A 611 -2.17 -24.54 -27.90
N PRO A 612 -2.94 -25.43 -28.55
CA PRO A 612 -3.31 -26.71 -27.97
C PRO A 612 -2.07 -27.54 -27.58
N GLY A 613 -1.97 -27.90 -26.31
CA GLY A 613 -0.85 -28.68 -25.75
C GLY A 613 0.26 -27.83 -25.09
N ASP A 614 0.22 -26.52 -25.26
CA ASP A 614 1.18 -25.62 -24.62
C ASP A 614 0.74 -25.24 -23.21
N GLU A 615 1.73 -24.97 -22.33
CA GLU A 615 1.50 -24.24 -21.08
C GLU A 615 1.38 -22.76 -21.39
N PRO A 616 0.38 -22.05 -20.83
CA PRO A 616 0.23 -20.62 -21.03
C PRO A 616 1.46 -19.83 -20.58
N GLU A 617 1.89 -18.85 -21.39
CA GLU A 617 2.91 -17.88 -20.99
C GLU A 617 2.45 -17.10 -19.76
N GLN A 618 3.38 -16.88 -18.83
CA GLN A 618 3.04 -16.36 -17.51
C GLN A 618 3.08 -14.84 -17.43
N TYR A 619 3.85 -14.16 -18.30
CA TYR A 619 4.10 -12.73 -18.16
C TYR A 619 3.69 -11.91 -19.35
N ASP A 620 3.75 -10.60 -19.13
CA ASP A 620 3.09 -9.54 -19.83
C ASP A 620 1.57 -9.69 -19.78
N GLN A 621 1.05 -10.00 -18.54
CA GLN A 621 -0.39 -10.07 -18.27
C GLN A 621 -1.01 -8.67 -18.33
N LYS A 622 -2.18 -8.58 -18.96
CA LYS A 622 -2.85 -7.31 -19.21
C LYS A 622 -4.16 -7.15 -18.42
N PRO A 623 -4.45 -5.93 -17.95
CA PRO A 623 -5.72 -5.56 -17.30
C PRO A 623 -6.98 -5.92 -18.09
N VAL A 624 -6.93 -5.91 -19.41
CA VAL A 624 -8.07 -6.23 -20.27
C VAL A 624 -8.56 -7.67 -20.10
N ASP A 625 -7.64 -8.63 -19.92
CA ASP A 625 -8.01 -10.03 -19.74
C ASP A 625 -8.66 -10.29 -18.37
N ALA A 626 -8.16 -9.64 -17.31
CA ALA A 626 -8.81 -9.69 -16.00
C ALA A 626 -10.24 -9.09 -16.05
N ALA A 627 -10.39 -7.92 -16.67
CA ALA A 627 -11.66 -7.24 -16.78
C ALA A 627 -12.68 -8.06 -17.63
N GLY A 628 -12.22 -8.64 -18.70
CA GLY A 628 -13.05 -9.50 -19.53
C GLY A 628 -13.57 -10.73 -18.75
N LEU A 629 -12.71 -11.37 -17.92
CA LEU A 629 -13.14 -12.47 -17.03
C LEU A 629 -14.19 -12.00 -16.02
N VAL A 630 -14.01 -10.83 -15.41
CA VAL A 630 -15.01 -10.26 -14.48
C VAL A 630 -16.37 -10.09 -15.15
N GLU A 631 -16.41 -9.50 -16.35
CA GLU A 631 -17.66 -9.26 -17.08
C GLU A 631 -18.31 -10.56 -17.59
N ALA A 632 -17.51 -11.51 -18.10
CA ALA A 632 -18.02 -12.81 -18.56
C ALA A 632 -18.57 -13.65 -17.41
N CYS A 633 -17.87 -13.72 -16.27
CA CYS A 633 -18.35 -14.42 -15.08
C CYS A 633 -19.62 -13.77 -14.50
N LYS A 634 -19.75 -12.42 -14.56
CA LYS A 634 -21.01 -11.74 -14.20
C LYS A 634 -22.17 -12.19 -15.09
N ALA A 635 -21.96 -12.23 -16.41
CA ALA A 635 -22.99 -12.66 -17.36
C ALA A 635 -23.40 -14.12 -17.11
N ALA A 636 -22.43 -15.01 -16.92
CA ALA A 636 -22.66 -16.41 -16.57
C ALA A 636 -23.44 -16.56 -15.26
N PHE A 637 -23.04 -15.84 -14.18
CA PHE A 637 -23.72 -15.89 -12.90
C PHE A 637 -25.19 -15.42 -12.98
N ARG A 638 -25.45 -14.33 -13.71
CA ARG A 638 -26.81 -13.80 -13.85
C ARG A 638 -27.75 -14.79 -14.51
N LEU A 639 -27.27 -15.57 -15.47
CA LEU A 639 -28.05 -16.56 -16.18
C LEU A 639 -28.21 -17.88 -15.43
N THR A 640 -27.13 -18.39 -14.87
CA THR A 640 -27.10 -19.73 -14.26
C THR A 640 -27.37 -19.75 -12.76
N GLY A 641 -27.06 -18.66 -12.06
CA GLY A 641 -27.09 -18.59 -10.60
C GLY A 641 -25.96 -19.37 -9.91
N GLU A 642 -25.02 -19.93 -10.67
CA GLU A 642 -23.93 -20.74 -10.14
C GLU A 642 -22.87 -19.87 -9.41
N ARG A 643 -22.65 -20.18 -8.13
CA ARG A 643 -21.77 -19.37 -7.25
C ARG A 643 -20.28 -19.44 -7.60
N ASP A 644 -19.89 -20.46 -8.35
CA ASP A 644 -18.51 -20.60 -8.81
C ASP A 644 -18.11 -19.42 -9.69
N TYR A 645 -18.99 -18.92 -10.55
CA TYR A 645 -18.74 -17.71 -11.33
C TYR A 645 -18.58 -16.44 -10.48
N LEU A 646 -19.23 -16.35 -9.31
CA LEU A 646 -18.97 -15.24 -8.37
C LEU A 646 -17.58 -15.31 -7.74
N ARG A 647 -17.12 -16.52 -7.41
CA ARG A 647 -15.76 -16.74 -6.90
C ARG A 647 -14.73 -16.38 -7.97
N ASP A 648 -14.93 -16.83 -9.20
CA ASP A 648 -14.01 -16.62 -10.31
C ASP A 648 -13.99 -15.13 -10.72
N MET A 649 -15.15 -14.46 -10.75
CA MET A 649 -15.26 -13.01 -10.93
C MET A 649 -14.47 -12.24 -9.87
N ARG A 650 -14.60 -12.64 -8.58
CA ARG A 650 -13.86 -12.01 -7.49
C ARG A 650 -12.36 -12.28 -7.60
N GLY A 651 -11.95 -13.50 -7.90
CA GLY A 651 -10.54 -13.87 -8.08
C GLY A 651 -9.88 -13.11 -9.23
N ALA A 652 -10.58 -12.96 -10.37
CA ALA A 652 -10.09 -12.16 -11.49
C ALA A 652 -9.92 -10.67 -11.11
N PHE A 653 -10.80 -10.12 -10.28
CA PHE A 653 -10.64 -8.76 -9.77
C PHE A 653 -9.50 -8.66 -8.72
N ASP A 654 -9.34 -9.64 -7.86
CA ASP A 654 -8.27 -9.66 -6.84
C ASP A 654 -6.87 -9.65 -7.47
N TRP A 655 -6.74 -10.05 -8.75
CA TRP A 655 -5.52 -9.90 -9.54
C TRP A 655 -5.06 -8.43 -9.61
N PHE A 656 -5.97 -7.45 -9.78
CA PHE A 656 -5.65 -6.01 -9.74
C PHE A 656 -5.15 -5.57 -8.36
N LEU A 657 -5.58 -6.24 -7.30
CA LEU A 657 -5.26 -5.90 -5.92
C LEU A 657 -4.01 -6.62 -5.39
N GLY A 658 -3.30 -7.36 -6.25
CA GLY A 658 -2.04 -8.01 -5.91
C GLY A 658 -2.15 -9.51 -5.59
N VAL A 659 -3.33 -10.13 -5.74
CA VAL A 659 -3.45 -11.60 -5.70
C VAL A 659 -3.09 -12.16 -7.08
N ASN A 660 -1.86 -11.94 -7.49
CA ASN A 660 -1.30 -12.27 -8.81
C ASN A 660 0.10 -12.89 -8.68
N ASP A 661 0.75 -13.20 -9.80
CA ASP A 661 2.03 -13.92 -9.82
C ASP A 661 3.21 -13.17 -9.18
N GLN A 662 3.10 -11.87 -8.98
CA GLN A 662 4.15 -11.03 -8.37
C GLN A 662 3.80 -10.57 -6.95
N ASP A 663 2.60 -10.86 -6.45
CA ASP A 663 2.04 -10.30 -5.20
C ASP A 663 2.11 -8.75 -5.17
N LEU A 664 1.89 -8.08 -6.32
CA LEU A 664 1.96 -6.63 -6.48
C LEU A 664 0.63 -6.07 -6.96
N PRO A 665 0.06 -5.04 -6.28
CA PRO A 665 -1.15 -4.38 -6.76
C PRO A 665 -0.86 -3.57 -8.03
N LEU A 666 -1.80 -3.63 -8.98
CA LEU A 666 -1.81 -2.79 -10.17
C LEU A 666 -2.69 -1.55 -9.96
N TYR A 667 -3.71 -1.65 -9.12
CA TYR A 667 -4.61 -0.55 -8.78
C TYR A 667 -3.91 0.49 -7.91
N ASP A 668 -4.00 1.76 -8.29
CA ASP A 668 -3.49 2.89 -7.49
C ASP A 668 -4.60 3.41 -6.58
N PHE A 669 -4.50 3.10 -5.29
CA PHE A 669 -5.50 3.47 -4.28
C PHE A 669 -5.61 4.98 -4.06
N SER A 670 -4.60 5.76 -4.44
CA SER A 670 -4.58 7.22 -4.24
C SER A 670 -5.40 7.99 -5.28
N ASN A 671 -5.55 7.46 -6.51
CA ASN A 671 -6.18 8.19 -7.61
C ASN A 671 -7.09 7.34 -8.53
N GLY A 672 -7.20 6.04 -8.29
CA GLY A 672 -8.02 5.14 -9.09
C GLY A 672 -7.42 4.71 -10.42
N GLY A 673 -6.15 5.04 -10.70
CA GLY A 673 -5.43 4.57 -11.89
C GLY A 673 -5.04 3.10 -11.79
N CYS A 674 -4.66 2.50 -12.91
CA CYS A 674 -4.19 1.11 -12.96
C CYS A 674 -2.92 1.00 -13.81
N CYS A 675 -1.93 0.25 -13.32
CA CYS A 675 -0.69 -0.07 -14.03
C CYS A 675 -0.96 -0.87 -15.30
N ASP A 676 -0.16 -0.62 -16.37
CA ASP A 676 -0.44 -1.12 -17.72
C ASP A 676 -0.23 -2.62 -17.91
N ALA A 677 0.60 -3.26 -17.10
CA ALA A 677 0.84 -4.70 -17.18
C ALA A 677 1.51 -5.26 -15.93
N LEU A 678 1.37 -6.58 -15.73
CA LEU A 678 2.20 -7.36 -14.83
C LEU A 678 3.27 -8.09 -15.64
N THR A 679 4.55 -7.73 -15.41
CA THR A 679 5.69 -8.28 -16.13
C THR A 679 6.55 -9.18 -15.24
N SER A 680 7.52 -9.89 -15.82
CA SER A 680 8.47 -10.68 -15.04
C SER A 680 9.35 -9.85 -14.10
N ALA A 681 9.50 -8.54 -14.38
CA ALA A 681 10.28 -7.60 -13.56
C ALA A 681 9.43 -6.85 -12.50
N GLY A 682 8.12 -7.06 -12.49
CA GLY A 682 7.17 -6.34 -11.63
C GLY A 682 6.04 -5.70 -12.44
N VAL A 683 5.43 -4.64 -11.92
CA VAL A 683 4.37 -3.90 -12.63
C VAL A 683 4.96 -2.88 -13.60
N ASN A 684 4.32 -2.68 -14.75
CA ASN A 684 4.58 -1.53 -15.60
C ASN A 684 3.85 -0.32 -15.02
N GLU A 685 4.58 0.59 -14.41
CA GLU A 685 4.05 1.69 -13.60
C GLU A 685 3.33 2.81 -14.40
N ASN A 686 3.30 2.74 -15.73
CA ASN A 686 2.44 3.63 -16.51
C ASN A 686 0.97 3.27 -16.28
N ARG A 687 0.09 4.25 -16.32
CA ARG A 687 -1.35 4.12 -16.08
C ARG A 687 -2.11 4.66 -17.28
N GLY A 688 -2.13 3.87 -18.34
CA GLY A 688 -2.83 4.22 -19.58
C GLY A 688 -4.34 4.18 -19.45
N ALA A 689 -5.03 4.65 -20.48
CA ALA A 689 -6.49 4.65 -20.55
C ALA A 689 -7.06 3.23 -20.45
N GLU A 690 -6.63 2.31 -21.30
CA GLU A 690 -7.14 0.94 -21.33
C GLU A 690 -7.06 0.26 -19.96
N SER A 691 -5.89 0.30 -19.35
CA SER A 691 -5.64 -0.38 -18.07
C SER A 691 -6.50 0.21 -16.94
N THR A 692 -6.58 1.54 -16.87
CA THR A 692 -7.37 2.25 -15.88
C THR A 692 -8.86 1.98 -16.05
N LEU A 693 -9.36 2.06 -17.29
CA LEU A 693 -10.78 1.79 -17.60
C LEU A 693 -11.15 0.32 -17.35
N CYS A 694 -10.30 -0.64 -17.67
CA CYS A 694 -10.51 -2.06 -17.40
C CYS A 694 -10.62 -2.35 -15.90
N CYS A 695 -9.72 -1.80 -15.10
CA CYS A 695 -9.76 -1.94 -13.65
C CYS A 695 -11.02 -1.29 -13.06
N MET A 696 -11.36 -0.07 -13.48
CA MET A 696 -12.55 0.63 -13.01
C MET A 696 -13.84 -0.10 -13.43
N LEU A 697 -13.93 -0.60 -14.65
CA LEU A 697 -15.05 -1.40 -15.14
C LEU A 697 -15.28 -2.62 -14.23
N SER A 698 -14.22 -3.34 -13.91
CA SER A 698 -14.24 -4.51 -13.02
C SER A 698 -14.72 -4.13 -11.61
N LEU A 699 -14.19 -3.06 -11.04
CA LEU A 699 -14.55 -2.58 -9.72
C LEU A 699 -16.02 -2.17 -9.64
N LEU A 700 -16.52 -1.42 -10.62
CA LEU A 700 -17.91 -1.00 -10.70
C LEU A 700 -18.84 -2.21 -10.89
N THR A 701 -18.42 -3.21 -11.65
CA THR A 701 -19.19 -4.45 -11.89
C THR A 701 -19.36 -5.27 -10.61
N LEU A 702 -18.29 -5.45 -9.82
CA LEU A 702 -18.42 -6.10 -8.52
C LEU A 702 -19.28 -5.29 -7.55
N THR A 703 -19.10 -3.96 -7.52
CA THR A 703 -19.91 -3.07 -6.69
C THR A 703 -21.40 -3.19 -7.01
N GLU A 704 -21.76 -3.26 -8.30
CA GLU A 704 -23.14 -3.47 -8.76
C GLU A 704 -23.71 -4.81 -8.24
N ILE A 705 -23.01 -5.92 -8.46
CA ILE A 705 -23.45 -7.25 -8.05
C ILE A 705 -23.62 -7.36 -6.52
N TYR A 706 -22.68 -6.87 -5.77
CA TYR A 706 -22.74 -6.92 -4.29
C TYR A 706 -23.87 -6.05 -3.74
N SER A 707 -24.08 -4.86 -4.31
CA SER A 707 -25.19 -3.99 -3.93
C SER A 707 -26.56 -4.60 -4.23
N GLU A 708 -26.70 -5.35 -5.34
CA GLU A 708 -27.92 -6.10 -5.68
C GLU A 708 -28.17 -7.25 -4.67
N GLN A 709 -27.14 -8.01 -4.32
CA GLN A 709 -27.27 -9.11 -3.35
C GLN A 709 -27.70 -8.61 -1.97
N ASP A 710 -27.18 -7.48 -1.52
CA ASP A 710 -27.57 -6.90 -0.24
C ASP A 710 -29.02 -6.44 -0.20
N ARG A 711 -29.49 -5.82 -1.28
CA ARG A 711 -30.92 -5.44 -1.38
C ARG A 711 -31.83 -6.66 -1.27
N ILE A 712 -31.45 -7.78 -1.88
CA ILE A 712 -32.21 -9.05 -1.83
C ILE A 712 -32.23 -9.61 -0.40
N ILE A 713 -31.08 -9.62 0.30
CA ILE A 713 -30.95 -10.10 1.69
C ILE A 713 -31.80 -9.25 2.63
N MET A 714 -31.72 -7.91 2.51
CA MET A 714 -32.51 -6.97 3.33
C MET A 714 -34.01 -7.15 3.10
N GLN A 715 -34.47 -7.28 1.86
CA GLN A 715 -35.88 -7.52 1.54
C GLN A 715 -36.36 -8.89 2.01
N GLY A 716 -35.55 -9.92 1.89
CA GLY A 716 -35.86 -11.27 2.40
C GLY A 716 -35.90 -11.35 3.93
N GLY A 717 -35.05 -10.58 4.63
CA GLY A 717 -35.03 -10.47 6.09
C GLY A 717 -36.27 -9.78 6.66
N ILE A 718 -36.80 -8.77 5.97
CA ILE A 718 -38.03 -8.06 6.38
C ILE A 718 -39.26 -8.98 6.27
N ARG A 719 -39.32 -9.89 5.30
CA ARG A 719 -40.44 -10.86 5.18
C ARG A 719 -40.43 -11.95 6.25
N ARG A 720 -39.31 -12.27 6.88
CA ARG A 720 -39.22 -13.26 7.96
C ARG A 720 -39.59 -12.72 9.35
N ASN A 721 -39.65 -11.41 9.55
CA ASN A 721 -39.96 -10.77 10.83
C ASN A 721 -41.36 -10.13 10.89
N ALA A 722 -42.25 -10.40 9.95
CA ALA A 722 -43.66 -10.01 10.08
C ALA A 722 -44.35 -11.02 11.05
N PRO A 723 -44.85 -10.59 12.20
CA PRO A 723 -45.59 -11.47 13.11
C PRO A 723 -46.88 -11.90 12.41
N GLY A 724 -47.06 -13.22 12.28
CA GLY A 724 -48.30 -13.78 11.76
C GLY A 724 -49.50 -13.26 12.55
N ARG A 725 -50.48 -12.71 11.84
CA ARG A 725 -51.81 -12.43 12.35
C ARG A 725 -52.62 -13.70 12.51
#